data_646c015636211da50fbd7086b06fe26c
#
_entry.id   646c015636211da50fbd7086b06fe26c
#
_cell.length_a   1.000
_cell.length_b   1.000
_cell.length_c   1.000
_cell.angle_alpha   90.00
_cell.angle_beta   90.00
_cell.angle_gamma   90.00
#
_symmetry.space_group_name_H-M   'P 1'
#
loop_
_entity.id
_entity.type
_entity.pdbx_description
1 polymer ?
#
loop_
_entity_poly.entity_id
_entity_poly.type
_entity_poly.pdbx_seq_one_letter_code
_entity_poly.pdbx_strand_id
1 'polypeptide(L)'
;MKKLFLFFYLSVVSIAAFAAEQFVIFTPAGNHFPLVANGVPCPIYIDSSEDKGVMIAAGNLQQDILQVCGKKPELLTSTSSKRCIIAGTYGTPFIKKLMSAGKIDKKELDGKNEKYILQVIANPCEGIDEAVVIIGSDRRGTIYGIYELSEQMGVSPWYWWADVPVMKQANVYIKPGQYSDGEPAVTYRGIFLNDEAPCLTRWVKHTYGTNYGDHRFYARVCELILRLKGNFLWPAMWSWAFYADDPQNSKTASEMGVIIGTSHHEPMARNHQEWSRKRKEYGAWDYTTNQKVIDQFFREGIERMQGTEDIVTIGMRGDGDAAMSKSTNVKLLENVVKNQRKIIEEVTKRPAKETPQVWALYKEVLDYYDKGMRVPDDVIMLLCDDNWGNVCRLPNAKERKHPGGWGMYYHVDYVGAPRNSKWLNVTPIQNMWEQLQLTYDYGVEKLWILNVGDLKPMEYPITLFMDMAWNPKQFNVSNLLEHPRRFCAQQFGEDQADEAMRILNLYSKYNGRVTGEMLDRNTYNLETGEWKQVSDEYLKLEAEALRQYISLKPEYKDAYKQLILFPVQAMANLYEMYYAQAMNHKLYKENNPQANEWADKVEQAFARDKALSDDYNNIMSGGKWKNMMIQKHIGYTSWNDNFPADTLPKIYRIENPEKAPEIRNTVWRAVAPEPLKRVLDRLRSLQKA
;
A
#
# COMPACT_ATOMS: atom_id res chain seq x y z
N MET A 1 0.84 68.57 -6.79
CA MET A 1 0.38 67.49 -5.86
C MET A 1 -0.29 66.39 -6.71
N LYS A 2 0.46 65.35 -7.06
CA LYS A 2 -0.05 64.16 -7.77
C LYS A 2 -0.15 63.05 -6.74
N LYS A 3 -1.37 62.58 -6.48
CA LYS A 3 -1.62 61.43 -5.59
C LYS A 3 -1.34 60.14 -6.37
N LEU A 4 -0.37 59.38 -5.88
CA LEU A 4 -0.03 58.03 -6.36
C LEU A 4 -0.97 57.05 -5.64
N PHE A 5 -1.88 56.41 -6.38
CA PHE A 5 -2.67 55.28 -5.88
C PHE A 5 -1.88 54.00 -6.08
N LEU A 6 -1.45 53.40 -4.97
CA LEU A 6 -0.82 52.09 -4.95
C LEU A 6 -1.93 51.03 -4.88
N PHE A 7 -2.16 50.32 -5.98
CA PHE A 7 -3.03 49.12 -5.97
C PHE A 7 -2.25 47.92 -5.39
N PHE A 8 -2.63 47.52 -4.22
CA PHE A 8 -2.22 46.19 -3.68
C PHE A 8 -3.07 45.13 -4.39
N TYR A 9 -2.46 44.38 -5.31
CA TYR A 9 -3.01 43.10 -5.75
C TYR A 9 -2.83 42.09 -4.63
N LEU A 10 -3.88 41.75 -3.88
CA LEU A 10 -3.94 40.55 -3.09
C LEU A 10 -4.05 39.36 -4.08
N SER A 11 -2.96 38.69 -4.36
CA SER A 11 -2.99 37.38 -4.95
C SER A 11 -3.54 36.42 -3.91
N VAL A 12 -4.79 36.07 -4.02
CA VAL A 12 -5.37 34.92 -3.33
C VAL A 12 -4.69 33.68 -3.95
N VAL A 13 -3.66 33.18 -3.28
CA VAL A 13 -3.12 31.86 -3.59
C VAL A 13 -4.20 30.88 -3.17
N SER A 14 -4.91 30.33 -4.14
CA SER A 14 -5.78 29.18 -3.91
C SER A 14 -4.89 28.05 -3.39
N ILE A 15 -4.96 27.74 -2.12
CA ILE A 15 -4.38 26.53 -1.57
C ILE A 15 -5.20 25.40 -2.22
N ALA A 16 -4.62 24.72 -3.19
CA ALA A 16 -5.23 23.53 -3.78
C ALA A 16 -5.38 22.50 -2.65
N ALA A 17 -6.60 22.18 -2.31
CA ALA A 17 -6.87 21.20 -1.28
C ALA A 17 -6.56 19.80 -1.82
N PHE A 18 -5.81 19.00 -1.07
CA PHE A 18 -5.49 17.59 -1.38
C PHE A 18 -6.68 16.64 -1.28
N ALA A 19 -7.79 17.06 -0.67
CA ALA A 19 -8.95 16.24 -0.47
C ALA A 19 -10.09 16.67 -1.38
N ALA A 20 -10.97 15.74 -1.73
CA ALA A 20 -12.30 16.07 -2.19
C ALA A 20 -12.94 17.08 -1.23
N GLU A 21 -13.77 17.98 -1.74
CA GLU A 21 -14.44 18.97 -0.92
C GLU A 21 -15.22 18.27 0.21
N GLN A 22 -15.03 18.73 1.47
CA GLN A 22 -15.69 18.11 2.61
C GLN A 22 -17.19 18.42 2.60
N PHE A 23 -18.00 17.40 2.42
CA PHE A 23 -19.45 17.47 2.37
C PHE A 23 -20.15 16.84 3.60
N VAL A 24 -19.46 16.01 4.36
CA VAL A 24 -19.98 15.42 5.60
C VAL A 24 -19.69 16.32 6.79
N ILE A 25 -20.71 16.56 7.62
CA ILE A 25 -20.57 17.27 8.91
C ILE A 25 -21.35 16.52 10.01
N PHE A 26 -20.95 16.72 11.25
CA PHE A 26 -21.53 16.02 12.41
C PHE A 26 -22.44 16.92 13.29
N THR A 27 -22.53 18.19 12.95
CA THR A 27 -23.39 19.17 13.63
C THR A 27 -24.52 19.58 12.71
N PRO A 28 -25.78 19.67 13.22
CA PRO A 28 -26.92 20.11 12.40
C PRO A 28 -26.72 21.57 11.95
N ALA A 29 -26.99 21.83 10.69
CA ALA A 29 -27.04 23.19 10.16
C ALA A 29 -28.05 23.29 9.02
N GLY A 30 -28.95 24.22 9.12
CA GLY A 30 -29.88 24.69 8.08
C GLY A 30 -30.58 23.58 7.29
N ASN A 31 -30.29 23.53 5.99
CA ASN A 31 -30.88 22.64 4.99
C ASN A 31 -30.00 21.42 4.67
N HIS A 32 -29.18 20.95 5.61
CA HIS A 32 -28.34 19.79 5.39
C HIS A 32 -29.16 18.49 5.43
N PHE A 33 -28.81 17.54 4.55
CA PHE A 33 -29.48 16.25 4.51
C PHE A 33 -29.09 15.41 5.74
N PRO A 34 -30.04 14.95 6.56
CA PRO A 34 -29.75 14.12 7.73
C PRO A 34 -29.56 12.65 7.34
N LEU A 35 -28.31 12.25 7.08
CA LEU A 35 -27.97 10.87 6.79
C LEU A 35 -28.14 9.97 8.02
N VAL A 36 -27.72 10.46 9.18
CA VAL A 36 -27.98 9.86 10.49
C VAL A 36 -28.53 10.95 11.40
N ALA A 37 -29.69 10.73 12.00
CA ALA A 37 -30.29 11.64 12.96
C ALA A 37 -30.61 10.90 14.28
N ASN A 38 -30.06 11.37 15.40
CA ASN A 38 -30.19 10.75 16.72
C ASN A 38 -29.91 9.23 16.72
N GLY A 39 -28.84 8.83 16.06
CA GLY A 39 -28.43 7.42 15.93
C GLY A 39 -29.26 6.58 14.98
N VAL A 40 -30.18 7.17 14.24
CA VAL A 40 -31.02 6.47 13.25
C VAL A 40 -30.56 6.82 11.85
N PRO A 41 -29.96 5.88 11.09
CA PRO A 41 -29.55 6.11 9.72
C PRO A 41 -30.73 6.02 8.76
N CYS A 42 -30.69 6.77 7.65
CA CYS A 42 -31.61 6.54 6.54
C CYS A 42 -31.22 5.26 5.78
N PRO A 43 -32.20 4.59 5.14
CA PRO A 43 -31.94 3.38 4.37
C PRO A 43 -31.14 3.67 3.10
N ILE A 44 -30.56 2.61 2.52
CA ILE A 44 -29.83 2.64 1.27
C ILE A 44 -30.67 1.96 0.19
N TYR A 45 -30.87 2.61 -0.94
CA TYR A 45 -31.52 2.04 -2.13
C TYR A 45 -30.49 1.74 -3.21
N ILE A 46 -30.50 0.50 -3.66
CA ILE A 46 -29.72 0.03 -4.82
C ILE A 46 -30.65 -0.71 -5.76
N ASP A 47 -30.64 -0.34 -7.04
CA ASP A 47 -31.43 -1.04 -8.04
C ASP A 47 -30.92 -2.48 -8.21
N SER A 48 -31.83 -3.44 -8.34
CA SER A 48 -31.50 -4.87 -8.44
C SER A 48 -30.72 -5.23 -9.70
N SER A 49 -30.67 -4.36 -10.70
CA SER A 49 -29.90 -4.52 -11.92
C SER A 49 -28.48 -3.99 -11.84
N GLU A 50 -28.06 -3.46 -10.68
CA GLU A 50 -26.71 -2.94 -10.49
C GLU A 50 -25.65 -4.05 -10.53
N ASP A 51 -24.40 -3.61 -10.86
CA ASP A 51 -23.24 -4.48 -10.85
C ASP A 51 -23.00 -5.07 -9.45
N LYS A 52 -22.52 -6.31 -9.41
CA LYS A 52 -22.25 -7.02 -8.16
C LYS A 52 -21.25 -6.29 -7.24
N GLY A 53 -20.24 -5.63 -7.82
CA GLY A 53 -19.28 -4.82 -7.06
C GLY A 53 -19.94 -3.63 -6.37
N VAL A 54 -20.90 -2.99 -7.01
CA VAL A 54 -21.70 -1.91 -6.40
C VAL A 54 -22.53 -2.44 -5.25
N MET A 55 -23.16 -3.61 -5.42
CA MET A 55 -23.93 -4.28 -4.36
C MET A 55 -23.05 -4.61 -3.14
N ILE A 56 -21.80 -5.12 -3.39
CA ILE A 56 -20.83 -5.42 -2.33
C ILE A 56 -20.42 -4.13 -1.60
N ALA A 57 -20.10 -3.07 -2.35
CA ALA A 57 -19.76 -1.77 -1.77
C ALA A 57 -20.91 -1.17 -0.94
N ALA A 58 -22.16 -1.33 -1.37
CA ALA A 58 -23.31 -0.92 -0.60
C ALA A 58 -23.48 -1.73 0.70
N GLY A 59 -23.17 -3.02 0.67
CA GLY A 59 -23.12 -3.86 1.87
C GLY A 59 -22.01 -3.41 2.84
N ASN A 60 -20.86 -2.99 2.32
CA ASN A 60 -19.80 -2.40 3.13
C ASN A 60 -20.24 -1.05 3.73
N LEU A 61 -20.92 -0.20 2.96
CA LEU A 61 -21.49 1.06 3.48
C LEU A 61 -22.46 0.82 4.63
N GLN A 62 -23.29 -0.25 4.57
CA GLN A 62 -24.14 -0.63 5.70
C GLN A 62 -23.33 -0.93 6.96
N GLN A 63 -22.20 -1.62 6.83
CA GLN A 63 -21.32 -1.93 7.97
C GLN A 63 -20.61 -0.69 8.46
N ASP A 64 -20.18 0.19 7.56
CA ASP A 64 -19.52 1.45 7.90
C ASP A 64 -20.47 2.36 8.69
N ILE A 65 -21.70 2.52 8.24
CA ILE A 65 -22.75 3.28 8.98
C ILE A 65 -23.06 2.63 10.34
N LEU A 66 -23.10 1.29 10.41
CA LEU A 66 -23.25 0.59 11.69
C LEU A 66 -22.09 0.91 12.65
N GLN A 67 -20.86 0.95 12.14
CA GLN A 67 -19.71 1.35 12.95
C GLN A 67 -19.81 2.81 13.40
N VAL A 68 -20.27 3.72 12.54
CA VAL A 68 -20.39 5.15 12.85
C VAL A 68 -21.52 5.43 13.85
N CYS A 69 -22.74 4.91 13.67
CA CYS A 69 -23.87 5.31 14.50
C CYS A 69 -24.43 4.21 15.43
N GLY A 70 -23.91 2.98 15.34
CA GLY A 70 -24.38 1.85 16.16
C GLY A 70 -25.62 1.15 15.63
N LYS A 71 -26.18 1.59 14.49
CA LYS A 71 -27.36 0.99 13.88
C LYS A 71 -27.14 0.75 12.39
N LYS A 72 -27.46 -0.47 11.92
CA LYS A 72 -27.33 -0.85 10.52
C LYS A 72 -28.52 -0.28 9.72
N PRO A 73 -28.29 0.46 8.60
CA PRO A 73 -29.36 0.91 7.72
C PRO A 73 -29.98 -0.28 6.97
N GLU A 74 -31.24 -0.17 6.58
CA GLU A 74 -31.88 -1.13 5.67
C GLU A 74 -31.34 -0.97 4.25
N LEU A 75 -31.24 -2.08 3.54
CA LEU A 75 -30.98 -2.10 2.09
C LEU A 75 -32.32 -2.29 1.38
N LEU A 76 -32.78 -1.25 0.69
CA LEU A 76 -34.07 -1.24 0.00
C LEU A 76 -33.94 -1.74 -1.43
N THR A 77 -34.91 -2.49 -1.88
CA THR A 77 -35.11 -2.91 -3.27
C THR A 77 -36.25 -2.17 -3.97
N SER A 78 -36.94 -1.26 -3.24
CA SER A 78 -37.99 -0.41 -3.76
C SER A 78 -37.92 1.00 -3.19
N THR A 79 -38.47 1.99 -3.89
CA THR A 79 -38.44 3.42 -3.52
C THR A 79 -39.58 3.73 -2.52
N SER A 80 -39.57 3.14 -1.33
CA SER A 80 -40.62 3.25 -0.34
C SER A 80 -40.28 4.10 0.89
N SER A 81 -39.15 4.82 0.87
CA SER A 81 -38.72 5.65 2.01
C SER A 81 -38.70 7.12 1.65
N LYS A 82 -39.19 7.99 2.58
CA LYS A 82 -39.15 9.45 2.38
C LYS A 82 -37.73 10.01 2.19
N ARG A 83 -36.74 9.40 2.87
CA ARG A 83 -35.31 9.74 2.74
C ARG A 83 -34.49 8.50 2.61
N CYS A 84 -33.49 8.52 1.70
CA CYS A 84 -32.55 7.41 1.53
C CYS A 84 -31.24 7.87 0.90
N ILE A 85 -30.23 7.00 0.98
CA ILE A 85 -29.04 7.05 0.12
C ILE A 85 -29.37 6.24 -1.13
N ILE A 86 -29.12 6.80 -2.30
CA ILE A 86 -29.24 6.10 -3.59
C ILE A 86 -27.83 5.96 -4.18
N ALA A 87 -27.42 4.76 -4.54
CA ALA A 87 -26.20 4.58 -5.32
C ALA A 87 -26.51 3.83 -6.62
N GLY A 88 -25.88 4.24 -7.71
CA GLY A 88 -26.11 3.62 -9.00
C GLY A 88 -25.10 4.03 -10.06
N THR A 89 -25.06 3.26 -11.14
CA THR A 89 -24.11 3.43 -12.23
C THR A 89 -24.76 4.07 -13.45
N TYR A 90 -24.06 4.99 -14.11
CA TYR A 90 -24.47 5.59 -15.37
C TYR A 90 -24.87 4.50 -16.36
N GLY A 91 -26.05 4.66 -16.98
CA GLY A 91 -26.54 3.69 -17.95
C GLY A 91 -27.51 2.65 -17.39
N THR A 92 -27.62 2.48 -16.06
CA THR A 92 -28.67 1.60 -15.48
C THR A 92 -30.06 2.21 -15.62
N PRO A 93 -31.13 1.38 -15.63
CA PRO A 93 -32.50 1.87 -15.87
C PRO A 93 -32.95 2.95 -14.92
N PHE A 94 -32.66 2.79 -13.62
CA PHE A 94 -33.06 3.75 -12.60
C PHE A 94 -32.33 5.09 -12.78
N ILE A 95 -31.01 5.07 -12.98
CA ILE A 95 -30.21 6.29 -13.17
C ILE A 95 -30.59 7.01 -14.47
N LYS A 96 -30.87 6.28 -15.55
CA LYS A 96 -31.41 6.87 -16.80
C LYS A 96 -32.72 7.62 -16.55
N LYS A 97 -33.60 7.10 -15.69
CA LYS A 97 -34.86 7.74 -15.31
C LYS A 97 -34.61 9.06 -14.57
N LEU A 98 -33.66 9.08 -13.61
CA LEU A 98 -33.28 10.31 -12.88
C LEU A 98 -32.70 11.38 -13.85
N MET A 99 -31.88 10.97 -14.78
CA MET A 99 -31.30 11.89 -15.80
C MET A 99 -32.35 12.42 -16.76
N SER A 100 -33.27 11.57 -17.23
CA SER A 100 -34.37 11.99 -18.10
C SER A 100 -35.33 12.96 -17.41
N ALA A 101 -35.45 12.86 -16.09
CA ALA A 101 -36.22 13.80 -15.28
C ALA A 101 -35.46 15.14 -15.01
N GLY A 102 -34.27 15.32 -15.59
CA GLY A 102 -33.45 16.53 -15.41
C GLY A 102 -32.86 16.72 -14.01
N LYS A 103 -32.81 15.65 -13.21
CA LYS A 103 -32.28 15.70 -11.84
C LYS A 103 -30.75 15.67 -11.77
N ILE A 104 -30.11 15.19 -12.83
CA ILE A 104 -28.64 15.01 -12.93
C ILE A 104 -28.18 15.40 -14.32
N ASP A 105 -27.11 16.18 -14.39
CA ASP A 105 -26.47 16.53 -15.68
C ASP A 105 -25.61 15.34 -16.17
N LYS A 106 -26.03 14.74 -17.29
CA LYS A 106 -25.32 13.63 -17.89
C LYS A 106 -23.90 13.96 -18.35
N LYS A 107 -23.61 15.24 -18.65
CA LYS A 107 -22.29 15.69 -19.14
C LYS A 107 -21.19 15.45 -18.11
N GLU A 108 -21.53 15.39 -16.84
CA GLU A 108 -20.57 15.12 -15.78
C GLU A 108 -20.06 13.68 -15.77
N LEU A 109 -20.80 12.73 -16.40
CA LEU A 109 -20.48 11.31 -16.36
C LEU A 109 -20.31 10.66 -17.73
N ASP A 110 -20.94 11.26 -18.77
CA ASP A 110 -20.95 10.68 -20.12
C ASP A 110 -19.54 10.68 -20.74
N GLY A 111 -19.06 9.48 -21.12
CA GLY A 111 -17.71 9.30 -21.67
C GLY A 111 -16.57 9.45 -20.67
N LYS A 112 -16.88 9.51 -19.36
CA LYS A 112 -15.90 9.57 -18.28
C LYS A 112 -15.55 8.18 -17.76
N ASN A 113 -14.34 8.04 -17.20
CA ASN A 113 -13.86 6.80 -16.61
C ASN A 113 -13.68 6.97 -15.10
N GLU A 114 -14.24 6.04 -14.33
CA GLU A 114 -14.06 5.96 -12.88
C GLU A 114 -14.32 7.30 -12.15
N LYS A 115 -15.20 8.14 -12.73
CA LYS A 115 -15.66 9.39 -12.13
C LYS A 115 -16.95 9.14 -11.36
N TYR A 116 -17.16 9.87 -10.27
CA TYR A 116 -18.43 9.87 -9.55
C TYR A 116 -18.88 11.30 -9.23
N ILE A 117 -20.17 11.41 -9.00
CA ILE A 117 -20.82 12.57 -8.38
C ILE A 117 -21.63 12.10 -7.16
N LEU A 118 -21.64 12.93 -6.13
CA LEU A 118 -22.49 12.81 -4.97
C LEU A 118 -23.31 14.09 -4.83
N GLN A 119 -24.61 14.00 -4.78
CA GLN A 119 -25.51 15.14 -4.76
C GLN A 119 -26.73 14.92 -3.87
N VAL A 120 -27.14 15.93 -3.12
CA VAL A 120 -28.43 15.95 -2.43
C VAL A 120 -29.52 16.38 -3.41
N ILE A 121 -30.54 15.56 -3.62
CA ILE A 121 -31.63 15.79 -4.59
C ILE A 121 -32.98 15.74 -3.88
N ALA A 122 -33.76 16.82 -4.02
CA ALA A 122 -35.15 16.85 -3.59
C ALA A 122 -36.04 16.19 -4.65
N ASN A 123 -36.99 15.34 -4.17
CA ASN A 123 -37.95 14.61 -5.00
C ASN A 123 -37.26 13.89 -6.18
N PRO A 124 -36.26 13.00 -5.93
CA PRO A 124 -35.54 12.33 -7.02
C PRO A 124 -36.49 11.44 -7.85
N CYS A 125 -37.43 10.80 -7.22
CA CYS A 125 -38.49 10.01 -7.87
C CYS A 125 -39.72 9.90 -6.97
N GLU A 126 -40.81 9.33 -7.50
CA GLU A 126 -42.04 9.09 -6.73
C GLU A 126 -41.74 8.23 -5.49
N GLY A 127 -42.28 8.64 -4.34
CA GLY A 127 -42.13 7.98 -3.05
C GLY A 127 -40.90 8.38 -2.24
N ILE A 128 -40.01 9.21 -2.79
CA ILE A 128 -38.85 9.72 -2.08
C ILE A 128 -38.86 11.26 -2.07
N ASP A 129 -38.91 11.86 -0.88
CA ASP A 129 -38.93 13.33 -0.73
C ASP A 129 -37.54 13.92 -0.92
N GLU A 130 -36.48 13.24 -0.46
CA GLU A 130 -35.08 13.71 -0.54
C GLU A 130 -34.11 12.54 -0.50
N ALA A 131 -33.03 12.61 -1.27
CA ALA A 131 -31.98 11.60 -1.25
C ALA A 131 -30.58 12.19 -1.42
N VAL A 132 -29.59 11.52 -0.81
CA VAL A 132 -28.19 11.60 -1.24
C VAL A 132 -28.00 10.62 -2.39
N VAL A 133 -27.66 11.10 -3.56
CA VAL A 133 -27.53 10.29 -4.77
C VAL A 133 -26.04 10.22 -5.15
N ILE A 134 -25.50 9.00 -5.20
CA ILE A 134 -24.12 8.68 -5.61
C ILE A 134 -24.19 8.00 -6.96
N ILE A 135 -23.54 8.58 -7.97
CA ILE A 135 -23.55 8.04 -9.33
C ILE A 135 -22.15 7.99 -9.88
N GLY A 136 -21.73 6.81 -10.32
CA GLY A 136 -20.48 6.64 -11.06
C GLY A 136 -20.70 6.64 -12.57
N SER A 137 -19.70 7.10 -13.33
CA SER A 137 -19.65 6.98 -14.79
C SER A 137 -19.60 5.52 -15.23
N ASP A 138 -19.05 4.66 -14.39
CA ASP A 138 -18.99 3.22 -14.49
C ASP A 138 -19.10 2.58 -13.09
N ARG A 139 -19.02 1.22 -13.02
CA ARG A 139 -19.15 0.51 -11.75
C ARG A 139 -18.13 0.95 -10.71
N ARG A 140 -16.86 1.20 -11.12
CA ARG A 140 -15.80 1.63 -10.19
C ARG A 140 -16.01 3.06 -9.72
N GLY A 141 -16.44 3.95 -10.58
CA GLY A 141 -16.85 5.29 -10.16
C GLY A 141 -17.93 5.25 -9.07
N THR A 142 -18.94 4.39 -9.22
CA THR A 142 -19.99 4.20 -8.19
C THR A 142 -19.40 3.68 -6.87
N ILE A 143 -18.54 2.66 -6.95
CA ILE A 143 -17.84 2.07 -5.78
C ILE A 143 -17.01 3.13 -5.06
N TYR A 144 -16.25 3.94 -5.80
CA TYR A 144 -15.43 5.00 -5.20
C TYR A 144 -16.29 6.11 -4.54
N GLY A 145 -17.40 6.48 -5.15
CA GLY A 145 -18.34 7.42 -4.53
C GLY A 145 -18.95 6.90 -3.22
N ILE A 146 -19.23 5.60 -3.16
CA ILE A 146 -19.69 4.94 -1.92
C ILE A 146 -18.61 4.97 -0.85
N TYR A 147 -17.36 4.62 -1.19
CA TYR A 147 -16.27 4.63 -0.22
C TYR A 147 -15.80 6.04 0.16
N GLU A 148 -15.95 7.03 -0.72
CA GLU A 148 -15.74 8.45 -0.37
C GLU A 148 -16.70 8.88 0.74
N LEU A 149 -17.98 8.52 0.64
CA LEU A 149 -18.95 8.79 1.71
C LEU A 149 -18.52 8.11 3.02
N SER A 150 -18.08 6.85 2.97
CA SER A 150 -17.60 6.12 4.14
C SER A 150 -16.38 6.82 4.78
N GLU A 151 -15.43 7.25 3.97
CA GLU A 151 -14.21 7.93 4.43
C GLU A 151 -14.54 9.26 5.10
N GLN A 152 -15.40 10.07 4.49
CA GLN A 152 -15.81 11.36 5.08
C GLN A 152 -16.69 11.19 6.34
N MET A 153 -17.34 10.05 6.52
CA MET A 153 -17.97 9.70 7.80
C MET A 153 -16.98 9.29 8.90
N GLY A 154 -15.72 9.19 8.60
CA GLY A 154 -14.65 8.83 9.54
C GLY A 154 -14.26 7.34 9.51
N VAL A 155 -14.61 6.60 8.46
CA VAL A 155 -14.15 5.23 8.24
C VAL A 155 -12.92 5.24 7.36
N SER A 156 -11.75 5.18 7.97
CA SER A 156 -10.47 5.12 7.24
C SER A 156 -10.42 3.92 6.30
N PRO A 157 -9.81 4.02 5.11
CA PRO A 157 -9.45 2.87 4.29
C PRO A 157 -8.69 1.78 5.06
N TRP A 158 -7.94 2.19 6.07
CA TRP A 158 -7.11 1.34 6.93
C TRP A 158 -7.83 0.81 8.18
N TYR A 159 -9.14 1.05 8.32
CA TYR A 159 -9.93 0.65 9.50
C TYR A 159 -9.71 -0.82 9.89
N TRP A 160 -9.63 -1.70 8.91
CA TRP A 160 -9.43 -3.13 9.14
C TRP A 160 -7.95 -3.54 9.16
N TRP A 161 -7.14 -3.02 8.21
CA TRP A 161 -5.73 -3.42 8.04
C TRP A 161 -4.77 -2.76 9.04
N ALA A 162 -5.16 -1.67 9.69
CA ALA A 162 -4.37 -1.00 10.72
C ALA A 162 -5.16 -0.70 12.00
N ASP A 163 -6.33 -1.36 12.19
CA ASP A 163 -7.17 -1.22 13.37
C ASP A 163 -7.51 0.24 13.72
N VAL A 164 -7.68 1.08 12.69
CA VAL A 164 -8.05 2.47 12.87
C VAL A 164 -9.48 2.55 13.41
N PRO A 165 -9.71 3.20 14.55
CA PRO A 165 -11.03 3.23 15.17
C PRO A 165 -12.01 4.08 14.37
N VAL A 166 -13.27 3.64 14.32
CA VAL A 166 -14.38 4.43 13.79
C VAL A 166 -15.07 5.13 14.96
N MET A 167 -14.95 6.45 15.00
CA MET A 167 -15.53 7.24 16.09
C MET A 167 -17.06 7.32 15.99
N LYS A 168 -17.75 7.08 17.10
CA LYS A 168 -19.22 7.10 17.14
C LYS A 168 -19.77 8.49 16.93
N GLN A 169 -20.77 8.59 16.04
CA GLN A 169 -21.50 9.82 15.72
C GLN A 169 -23.00 9.58 15.83
N ALA A 170 -23.69 10.33 16.69
CA ALA A 170 -25.15 10.27 16.78
C ALA A 170 -25.83 10.97 15.59
N ASN A 171 -25.12 11.88 14.95
CA ASN A 171 -25.64 12.68 13.85
C ASN A 171 -24.59 12.78 12.73
N VAL A 172 -25.04 12.59 11.50
CA VAL A 172 -24.26 12.77 10.27
C VAL A 172 -25.12 13.49 9.26
N TYR A 173 -24.60 14.59 8.73
CA TYR A 173 -25.32 15.41 7.75
C TYR A 173 -24.47 15.60 6.49
N ILE A 174 -25.15 15.69 5.35
CA ILE A 174 -24.54 16.02 4.06
C ILE A 174 -24.90 17.47 3.71
N LYS A 175 -23.88 18.26 3.41
CA LYS A 175 -24.07 19.63 2.91
C LYS A 175 -24.80 19.62 1.56
N PRO A 176 -25.71 20.59 1.30
CA PRO A 176 -26.29 20.71 -0.03
C PRO A 176 -25.22 21.04 -1.06
N GLY A 177 -25.38 20.53 -2.26
CA GLY A 177 -24.42 20.74 -3.35
C GLY A 177 -24.22 19.48 -4.18
N GLN A 178 -23.37 19.62 -5.20
CA GLN A 178 -22.85 18.52 -6.01
C GLN A 178 -21.36 18.42 -5.78
N TYR A 179 -20.92 17.25 -5.39
CA TYR A 179 -19.52 16.91 -5.13
C TYR A 179 -19.07 15.88 -6.16
N SER A 180 -17.89 16.03 -6.72
CA SER A 180 -17.39 15.17 -7.79
C SER A 180 -15.90 14.95 -7.65
N ASP A 181 -15.43 13.75 -7.99
CA ASP A 181 -14.01 13.44 -8.10
C ASP A 181 -13.78 12.39 -9.23
N GLY A 182 -12.55 12.30 -9.72
CA GLY A 182 -12.17 11.55 -10.93
C GLY A 182 -12.22 12.48 -12.13
N GLU A 183 -11.69 12.11 -13.23
CA GLU A 183 -11.11 10.87 -13.72
C GLU A 183 -9.68 10.68 -13.18
N PRO A 184 -9.26 9.45 -12.84
CA PRO A 184 -7.91 9.24 -12.34
C PRO A 184 -6.84 9.52 -13.40
N ALA A 185 -5.71 10.08 -12.95
CA ALA A 185 -4.59 10.39 -13.84
C ALA A 185 -3.91 9.13 -14.39
N VAL A 186 -3.84 8.07 -13.61
CA VAL A 186 -3.30 6.78 -14.03
C VAL A 186 -4.43 5.78 -14.24
N THR A 187 -4.49 5.18 -15.44
CA THR A 187 -5.62 4.32 -15.83
C THR A 187 -5.73 3.08 -14.94
N TYR A 188 -4.64 2.31 -14.78
CA TYR A 188 -4.58 1.14 -13.91
C TYR A 188 -3.60 1.41 -12.79
N ARG A 189 -4.01 1.21 -11.55
CA ARG A 189 -3.25 1.54 -10.36
C ARG A 189 -3.52 0.54 -9.25
N GLY A 190 -2.45 -0.01 -8.72
CA GLY A 190 -2.60 -1.07 -7.73
C GLY A 190 -1.29 -1.50 -7.10
N ILE A 191 -1.35 -2.62 -6.42
CA ILE A 191 -0.26 -3.18 -5.64
C ILE A 191 0.16 -4.55 -6.16
N PHE A 192 1.36 -4.95 -5.79
CA PHE A 192 1.89 -6.28 -5.95
C PHE A 192 2.26 -6.86 -4.58
N LEU A 193 1.59 -7.93 -4.20
CA LEU A 193 1.92 -8.73 -3.02
C LEU A 193 3.07 -9.69 -3.38
N ASN A 194 4.27 -9.16 -3.51
CA ASN A 194 5.39 -9.87 -4.09
C ASN A 194 5.84 -11.05 -3.26
N ASP A 195 6.01 -10.83 -1.96
CA ASP A 195 6.59 -11.82 -1.07
C ASP A 195 5.72 -12.06 0.16
N GLU A 196 5.14 -13.23 0.20
CA GLU A 196 4.23 -13.65 1.23
C GLU A 196 4.90 -14.40 2.40
N ALA A 197 6.16 -14.80 2.25
CA ALA A 197 6.87 -15.60 3.27
C ALA A 197 7.99 -14.82 3.97
N PRO A 198 8.13 -14.97 5.30
CA PRO A 198 7.36 -15.86 6.18
C PRO A 198 6.10 -15.22 6.80
N CYS A 199 5.96 -13.89 6.69
CA CYS A 199 5.01 -13.09 7.47
C CYS A 199 3.57 -13.33 7.03
N LEU A 200 3.21 -12.89 5.84
CA LEU A 200 1.85 -12.98 5.32
C LEU A 200 1.37 -14.44 5.25
N THR A 201 2.23 -15.35 4.80
CA THR A 201 1.91 -16.79 4.74
C THR A 201 1.50 -17.37 6.10
N ARG A 202 2.26 -17.07 7.16
CA ARG A 202 1.97 -17.59 8.50
C ARG A 202 0.79 -16.87 9.15
N TRP A 203 0.63 -15.58 8.87
CA TRP A 203 -0.55 -14.82 9.32
C TRP A 203 -1.83 -15.33 8.64
N VAL A 204 -1.82 -15.55 7.33
CA VAL A 204 -2.96 -16.11 6.58
C VAL A 204 -3.32 -17.50 7.10
N LYS A 205 -2.32 -18.36 7.33
CA LYS A 205 -2.56 -19.69 7.91
C LYS A 205 -3.22 -19.60 9.29
N HIS A 206 -2.77 -18.67 10.13
CA HIS A 206 -3.38 -18.46 11.44
C HIS A 206 -4.81 -17.93 11.35
N THR A 207 -5.05 -16.98 10.45
CA THR A 207 -6.32 -16.23 10.36
C THR A 207 -7.38 -16.98 9.57
N TYR A 208 -7.03 -17.59 8.45
CA TYR A 208 -7.96 -18.24 7.52
C TYR A 208 -7.86 -19.78 7.50
N GLY A 209 -6.80 -20.34 8.06
CA GLY A 209 -6.57 -21.80 8.14
C GLY A 209 -5.97 -22.41 6.86
N THR A 210 -5.71 -21.62 5.82
CA THR A 210 -5.14 -22.05 4.53
C THR A 210 -3.65 -21.75 4.45
N ASN A 211 -2.90 -22.57 3.70
CA ASN A 211 -1.47 -22.31 3.42
C ASN A 211 -1.28 -21.39 2.20
N TYR A 212 -2.31 -20.71 1.77
CA TYR A 212 -2.36 -19.82 0.62
C TYR A 212 -3.44 -18.75 0.85
N GLY A 213 -3.36 -17.64 0.15
CA GLY A 213 -4.43 -16.64 0.11
C GLY A 213 -5.65 -17.19 -0.63
N ASP A 214 -6.74 -17.42 0.09
CA ASP A 214 -8.02 -17.79 -0.49
C ASP A 214 -8.88 -16.56 -0.78
N HIS A 215 -10.06 -16.76 -1.37
CA HIS A 215 -10.96 -15.68 -1.77
C HIS A 215 -11.39 -14.77 -0.59
N ARG A 216 -11.41 -15.26 0.66
CA ARG A 216 -11.74 -14.47 1.85
C ARG A 216 -10.62 -13.47 2.16
N PHE A 217 -9.37 -13.90 2.04
CA PHE A 217 -8.20 -13.04 2.17
C PHE A 217 -8.16 -12.01 1.05
N TYR A 218 -8.29 -12.44 -0.21
CA TYR A 218 -8.25 -11.52 -1.34
C TYR A 218 -9.44 -10.56 -1.38
N ALA A 219 -10.61 -10.93 -0.85
CA ALA A 219 -11.72 -9.99 -0.67
C ALA A 219 -11.32 -8.80 0.22
N ARG A 220 -10.57 -9.04 1.31
CA ARG A 220 -10.05 -7.96 2.17
C ARG A 220 -8.98 -7.09 1.49
N VAL A 221 -8.15 -7.70 0.66
CA VAL A 221 -7.16 -6.96 -0.15
C VAL A 221 -7.87 -6.10 -1.21
N CYS A 222 -8.82 -6.67 -1.92
CA CYS A 222 -9.61 -5.96 -2.94
C CYS A 222 -10.42 -4.80 -2.33
N GLU A 223 -11.03 -4.99 -1.16
CA GLU A 223 -11.71 -3.92 -0.45
C GLU A 223 -10.76 -2.75 -0.13
N LEU A 224 -9.55 -3.04 0.38
CA LEU A 224 -8.55 -2.01 0.64
C LEU A 224 -8.16 -1.25 -0.63
N ILE A 225 -7.87 -1.96 -1.71
CA ILE A 225 -7.52 -1.35 -3.00
C ILE A 225 -8.61 -0.41 -3.47
N LEU A 226 -9.88 -0.83 -3.42
CA LEU A 226 -11.01 -0.02 -3.85
C LEU A 226 -11.28 1.18 -2.94
N ARG A 227 -11.10 1.04 -1.62
CA ARG A 227 -11.19 2.16 -0.67
C ARG A 227 -10.11 3.20 -0.90
N LEU A 228 -8.95 2.80 -1.40
CA LEU A 228 -7.85 3.67 -1.82
C LEU A 228 -7.98 4.13 -3.29
N LYS A 229 -9.15 3.96 -3.91
CA LYS A 229 -9.42 4.29 -5.32
C LYS A 229 -8.47 3.61 -6.31
N GLY A 230 -7.90 2.46 -5.92
CA GLY A 230 -7.16 1.56 -6.81
C GLY A 230 -8.10 0.62 -7.58
N ASN A 231 -7.58 -0.05 -8.62
CA ASN A 231 -8.35 -0.97 -9.46
C ASN A 231 -7.57 -2.20 -9.91
N PHE A 232 -6.31 -2.38 -9.47
CA PHE A 232 -5.42 -3.40 -10.01
C PHE A 232 -4.67 -4.17 -8.91
N LEU A 233 -4.44 -5.47 -9.13
CA LEU A 233 -3.69 -6.33 -8.22
C LEU A 233 -2.81 -7.31 -9.00
N TRP A 234 -1.52 -7.39 -8.64
CA TRP A 234 -0.70 -8.57 -8.82
C TRP A 234 -0.71 -9.37 -7.52
N PRO A 235 -1.27 -10.58 -7.49
CA PRO A 235 -1.35 -11.39 -6.27
C PRO A 235 0.01 -11.98 -5.87
N ALA A 236 0.10 -12.45 -4.64
CA ALA A 236 1.26 -13.13 -4.09
C ALA A 236 1.64 -14.38 -4.90
N MET A 237 2.96 -14.64 -5.05
CA MET A 237 3.43 -15.56 -6.08
C MET A 237 4.50 -16.58 -5.67
N TRP A 238 5.28 -16.32 -4.59
CA TRP A 238 6.45 -17.17 -4.34
C TRP A 238 6.12 -18.57 -3.82
N SER A 239 5.17 -18.68 -2.92
CA SER A 239 4.68 -19.99 -2.42
C SER A 239 3.24 -20.29 -2.82
N TRP A 240 2.52 -19.28 -3.34
CA TRP A 240 1.12 -19.36 -3.69
C TRP A 240 0.89 -19.39 -5.21
N ALA A 241 -0.27 -19.90 -5.61
CA ALA A 241 -0.74 -19.91 -6.98
C ALA A 241 -2.18 -19.40 -7.02
N PHE A 242 -2.36 -18.11 -7.15
CA PHE A 242 -3.63 -17.38 -7.04
C PHE A 242 -4.83 -18.08 -7.71
N TYR A 243 -4.65 -18.51 -8.96
CA TYR A 243 -5.72 -19.15 -9.71
C TYR A 243 -5.90 -20.63 -9.37
N ALA A 244 -4.80 -21.33 -9.02
CA ALA A 244 -4.83 -22.78 -8.82
C ALA A 244 -5.14 -23.18 -7.38
N ASP A 245 -4.72 -22.38 -6.40
CA ASP A 245 -4.94 -22.65 -4.99
C ASP A 245 -6.41 -22.47 -4.59
N ASP A 246 -7.06 -21.41 -5.09
CA ASP A 246 -8.51 -21.19 -4.94
C ASP A 246 -9.10 -20.59 -6.21
N PRO A 247 -9.88 -21.38 -6.99
CA PRO A 247 -10.53 -20.88 -8.20
C PRO A 247 -11.53 -19.73 -7.99
N GLN A 248 -11.95 -19.48 -6.74
CA GLN A 248 -12.83 -18.34 -6.42
C GLN A 248 -12.07 -17.02 -6.35
N ASN A 249 -10.74 -17.03 -6.24
CA ASN A 249 -9.95 -15.81 -6.11
C ASN A 249 -10.19 -14.81 -7.25
N SER A 250 -10.02 -15.25 -8.50
CA SER A 250 -10.21 -14.40 -9.68
C SER A 250 -11.65 -13.92 -9.83
N LYS A 251 -12.61 -14.79 -9.55
CA LYS A 251 -14.02 -14.45 -9.56
C LYS A 251 -14.35 -13.38 -8.52
N THR A 252 -13.88 -13.55 -7.29
CA THR A 252 -14.09 -12.58 -6.19
C THR A 252 -13.50 -11.22 -6.54
N ALA A 253 -12.28 -11.17 -7.03
CA ALA A 253 -11.65 -9.91 -7.44
C ALA A 253 -12.44 -9.21 -8.55
N SER A 254 -12.82 -9.93 -9.61
CA SER A 254 -13.58 -9.40 -10.73
C SER A 254 -14.98 -8.93 -10.30
N GLU A 255 -15.68 -9.69 -9.48
CA GLU A 255 -16.99 -9.32 -8.93
C GLU A 255 -16.92 -8.05 -8.06
N MET A 256 -15.85 -7.87 -7.31
CA MET A 256 -15.62 -6.65 -6.52
C MET A 256 -15.23 -5.43 -7.36
N GLY A 257 -14.68 -5.62 -8.55
CA GLY A 257 -14.23 -4.55 -9.45
C GLY A 257 -12.72 -4.38 -9.52
N VAL A 258 -11.92 -5.34 -9.02
CA VAL A 258 -10.46 -5.32 -9.10
C VAL A 258 -9.98 -6.16 -10.29
N ILE A 259 -9.12 -5.55 -11.11
CA ILE A 259 -8.50 -6.17 -12.28
C ILE A 259 -7.28 -6.97 -11.80
N ILE A 260 -7.13 -8.20 -12.28
CA ILE A 260 -6.01 -9.04 -11.92
C ILE A 260 -4.97 -9.06 -13.06
N GLY A 261 -3.71 -9.05 -12.68
CA GLY A 261 -2.59 -9.40 -13.53
C GLY A 261 -1.71 -10.43 -12.84
N THR A 262 -0.71 -10.90 -13.54
CA THR A 262 0.35 -11.73 -12.96
C THR A 262 1.70 -11.06 -13.17
N SER A 263 2.67 -11.33 -12.29
CA SER A 263 3.92 -10.59 -12.28
C SER A 263 4.76 -10.77 -13.55
N HIS A 264 5.84 -10.03 -13.63
CA HIS A 264 6.76 -9.97 -14.78
C HIS A 264 7.36 -11.30 -15.21
N HIS A 265 7.39 -12.33 -14.36
CA HIS A 265 7.86 -13.68 -14.72
C HIS A 265 6.77 -14.75 -14.66
N GLU A 266 5.51 -14.35 -14.59
CA GLU A 266 4.33 -15.20 -14.56
C GLU A 266 3.42 -14.92 -15.77
N PRO A 267 3.87 -15.19 -17.00
CA PRO A 267 3.12 -14.84 -18.20
C PRO A 267 1.83 -15.65 -18.37
N MET A 268 0.89 -15.09 -19.14
CA MET A 268 -0.32 -15.75 -19.64
C MET A 268 -1.29 -16.20 -18.55
N ALA A 269 -1.48 -15.34 -17.51
CA ALA A 269 -2.37 -15.61 -16.38
C ALA A 269 -2.05 -16.93 -15.66
N ARG A 270 -0.78 -17.30 -15.61
CA ARG A 270 -0.27 -18.48 -14.89
C ARG A 270 0.60 -18.06 -13.73
N ASN A 271 0.54 -18.82 -12.64
CA ASN A 271 1.46 -18.64 -11.54
C ASN A 271 2.67 -19.56 -11.68
N HIS A 272 3.86 -19.03 -11.43
CA HIS A 272 5.10 -19.80 -11.54
C HIS A 272 5.10 -21.04 -10.63
N GLN A 273 4.44 -20.96 -9.48
CA GLN A 273 4.27 -22.07 -8.56
C GLN A 273 3.52 -23.27 -9.16
N GLU A 274 2.62 -23.04 -10.12
CA GLU A 274 1.95 -24.14 -10.81
C GLU A 274 2.93 -24.99 -11.60
N TRP A 275 3.88 -24.34 -12.31
CA TRP A 275 4.96 -25.03 -12.99
C TRP A 275 5.91 -25.73 -11.99
N SER A 276 6.35 -25.02 -10.97
CA SER A 276 7.29 -25.55 -9.98
C SER A 276 6.76 -26.80 -9.27
N ARG A 277 5.48 -26.81 -8.90
CA ARG A 277 4.80 -27.96 -8.25
C ARG A 277 4.69 -29.16 -9.17
N LYS A 278 4.58 -28.94 -10.47
CA LYS A 278 4.44 -29.99 -11.49
C LYS A 278 5.67 -30.15 -12.40
N ARG A 279 6.82 -29.70 -11.97
CA ARG A 279 8.06 -29.69 -12.76
C ARG A 279 8.42 -31.07 -13.35
N LYS A 280 8.18 -32.16 -12.63
CA LYS A 280 8.42 -33.53 -13.11
C LYS A 280 7.52 -33.92 -14.28
N GLU A 281 6.30 -33.36 -14.31
CA GLU A 281 5.31 -33.60 -15.36
C GLU A 281 5.56 -32.69 -16.56
N TYR A 282 5.80 -31.40 -16.32
CA TYR A 282 5.95 -30.39 -17.36
C TYR A 282 7.34 -30.31 -17.96
N GLY A 283 8.38 -30.75 -17.23
CA GLY A 283 9.77 -30.67 -17.71
C GLY A 283 10.42 -29.31 -17.50
N ALA A 284 11.41 -29.00 -18.33
CA ALA A 284 12.18 -27.77 -18.23
C ALA A 284 11.34 -26.53 -18.63
N TRP A 285 11.53 -25.41 -17.90
CA TRP A 285 11.03 -24.08 -18.27
C TRP A 285 11.96 -23.45 -19.31
N ASP A 286 12.02 -24.03 -20.48
CA ASP A 286 12.90 -23.62 -21.59
C ASP A 286 12.14 -23.71 -22.92
N TYR A 287 11.82 -22.55 -23.46
CA TYR A 287 11.00 -22.44 -24.66
C TYR A 287 11.68 -23.02 -25.92
N THR A 288 13.02 -23.13 -25.93
CA THR A 288 13.78 -23.71 -27.05
C THR A 288 13.62 -25.23 -27.13
N THR A 289 13.44 -25.88 -26.00
CA THR A 289 13.40 -27.35 -25.90
C THR A 289 12.01 -27.90 -25.54
N ASN A 290 11.13 -27.07 -24.95
CA ASN A 290 9.86 -27.51 -24.38
C ASN A 290 8.66 -26.64 -24.81
N GLN A 291 8.73 -26.00 -25.97
CA GLN A 291 7.72 -25.05 -26.46
C GLN A 291 6.28 -25.61 -26.37
N LYS A 292 6.07 -26.84 -26.79
CA LYS A 292 4.73 -27.45 -26.88
C LYS A 292 4.01 -27.50 -25.51
N VAL A 293 4.73 -27.87 -24.46
CA VAL A 293 4.18 -27.97 -23.10
C VAL A 293 3.96 -26.57 -22.53
N ILE A 294 4.88 -25.64 -22.80
CA ILE A 294 4.75 -24.25 -22.36
C ILE A 294 3.58 -23.56 -23.06
N ASP A 295 3.40 -23.74 -24.35
CA ASP A 295 2.26 -23.19 -25.09
C ASP A 295 0.93 -23.75 -24.56
N GLN A 296 0.85 -25.04 -24.22
CA GLN A 296 -0.33 -25.63 -23.59
C GLN A 296 -0.57 -25.04 -22.19
N PHE A 297 0.47 -24.89 -21.41
CA PHE A 297 0.41 -24.24 -20.09
C PHE A 297 -0.11 -22.80 -20.20
N PHE A 298 0.36 -22.02 -21.17
CA PHE A 298 -0.13 -20.67 -21.44
C PHE A 298 -1.61 -20.66 -21.86
N ARG A 299 -2.00 -21.59 -22.71
CA ARG A 299 -3.40 -21.73 -23.18
C ARG A 299 -4.37 -21.92 -22.03
N GLU A 300 -4.08 -22.83 -21.13
CA GLU A 300 -4.90 -23.11 -19.94
C GLU A 300 -5.05 -21.89 -19.05
N GLY A 301 -4.03 -21.02 -18.96
CA GLY A 301 -4.11 -19.76 -18.23
C GLY A 301 -5.13 -18.80 -18.85
N ILE A 302 -5.11 -18.63 -20.16
CA ILE A 302 -6.07 -17.77 -20.86
C ILE A 302 -7.49 -18.36 -20.82
N GLU A 303 -7.64 -19.68 -20.91
CA GLU A 303 -8.94 -20.34 -20.79
C GLU A 303 -9.61 -20.05 -19.44
N ARG A 304 -8.88 -20.14 -18.33
CA ARG A 304 -9.45 -19.96 -16.99
C ARG A 304 -9.78 -18.49 -16.64
N MET A 305 -9.17 -17.51 -17.29
CA MET A 305 -9.49 -16.10 -17.05
C MET A 305 -10.73 -15.62 -17.83
N GLN A 306 -11.39 -16.47 -18.62
CA GLN A 306 -12.58 -16.06 -19.36
C GLN A 306 -13.73 -15.68 -18.43
N GLY A 307 -14.28 -14.47 -18.63
CA GLY A 307 -15.37 -13.95 -17.81
C GLY A 307 -14.91 -13.13 -16.59
N THR A 308 -13.60 -12.91 -16.43
CA THR A 308 -13.02 -12.01 -15.43
C THR A 308 -12.33 -10.81 -16.14
N GLU A 309 -12.01 -9.76 -15.37
CA GLU A 309 -11.20 -8.63 -15.87
C GLU A 309 -9.74 -8.85 -15.52
N ASP A 310 -8.90 -8.99 -16.55
CA ASP A 310 -7.48 -9.28 -16.41
C ASP A 310 -6.63 -8.43 -17.36
N ILE A 311 -5.38 -8.11 -16.95
CA ILE A 311 -4.32 -7.64 -17.84
C ILE A 311 -3.30 -8.75 -17.96
N VAL A 312 -3.10 -9.27 -19.15
CA VAL A 312 -2.24 -10.43 -19.40
C VAL A 312 -0.80 -9.99 -19.51
N THR A 313 0.06 -10.51 -18.63
CA THR A 313 1.50 -10.38 -18.79
C THR A 313 1.98 -11.25 -19.94
N ILE A 314 2.71 -10.66 -20.89
CA ILE A 314 3.35 -11.34 -22.00
C ILE A 314 4.88 -11.28 -21.92
N GLY A 315 5.55 -12.08 -22.71
CA GLY A 315 6.99 -12.28 -22.61
C GLY A 315 7.32 -13.50 -21.77
N MET A 316 8.56 -13.66 -21.43
CA MET A 316 9.05 -14.78 -20.62
C MET A 316 10.39 -14.44 -20.01
N ARG A 317 10.60 -14.82 -18.76
CA ARG A 317 11.91 -14.88 -18.09
C ARG A 317 12.31 -16.34 -17.86
N GLY A 318 13.51 -16.56 -17.39
CA GLY A 318 13.97 -17.88 -17.01
C GLY A 318 13.28 -18.41 -15.75
N ASP A 319 13.54 -19.65 -15.43
CA ASP A 319 12.98 -20.34 -14.29
C ASP A 319 13.35 -19.64 -12.96
N GLY A 320 12.39 -19.47 -12.06
CA GLY A 320 12.61 -18.83 -10.77
C GLY A 320 13.06 -17.36 -10.85
N ASP A 321 12.50 -16.60 -11.79
CA ASP A 321 12.84 -15.18 -12.02
C ASP A 321 14.30 -14.94 -12.45
N ALA A 322 14.96 -15.94 -12.99
CA ALA A 322 16.30 -15.81 -13.58
C ALA A 322 16.25 -15.21 -14.99
N ALA A 323 17.39 -14.80 -15.53
CA ALA A 323 17.49 -14.44 -16.94
C ALA A 323 17.22 -15.66 -17.83
N MET A 324 16.44 -15.46 -18.91
CA MET A 324 16.07 -16.55 -19.84
C MET A 324 17.28 -17.19 -20.54
N SER A 325 18.35 -16.44 -20.74
CA SER A 325 19.59 -16.92 -21.35
C SER A 325 20.79 -16.09 -20.88
N LYS A 326 22.00 -16.63 -21.08
CA LYS A 326 23.26 -15.92 -20.75
C LYS A 326 23.54 -14.69 -21.63
N SER A 327 22.86 -14.56 -22.75
CA SER A 327 22.96 -13.44 -23.68
C SER A 327 21.58 -13.05 -24.19
N THR A 328 21.42 -11.80 -24.65
CA THR A 328 20.15 -11.30 -25.18
C THR A 328 19.74 -12.10 -26.45
N ASN A 329 18.64 -12.82 -26.38
CA ASN A 329 18.09 -13.58 -27.50
C ASN A 329 16.76 -12.97 -27.98
N VAL A 330 16.86 -11.84 -28.69
CA VAL A 330 15.71 -11.06 -29.18
C VAL A 330 14.75 -11.94 -30.00
N LYS A 331 15.26 -12.72 -30.96
CA LYS A 331 14.42 -13.55 -31.82
C LYS A 331 13.61 -14.61 -31.05
N LEU A 332 14.19 -15.19 -29.99
CA LEU A 332 13.49 -16.16 -29.17
C LEU A 332 12.32 -15.49 -28.44
N LEU A 333 12.56 -14.35 -27.80
CA LEU A 333 11.54 -13.65 -27.05
C LEU A 333 10.44 -13.07 -27.96
N GLU A 334 10.78 -12.59 -29.16
CA GLU A 334 9.79 -12.19 -30.18
C GLU A 334 8.90 -13.36 -30.61
N ASN A 335 9.48 -14.56 -30.77
CA ASN A 335 8.72 -15.77 -31.09
C ASN A 335 7.79 -16.17 -29.92
N VAL A 336 8.23 -16.08 -28.67
CA VAL A 336 7.39 -16.32 -27.50
C VAL A 336 6.20 -15.37 -27.51
N VAL A 337 6.41 -14.06 -27.63
CA VAL A 337 5.34 -13.05 -27.67
C VAL A 337 4.36 -13.31 -28.82
N LYS A 338 4.87 -13.63 -29.99
CA LYS A 338 4.02 -13.95 -31.15
C LYS A 338 3.09 -15.15 -30.87
N ASN A 339 3.62 -16.22 -30.28
CA ASN A 339 2.83 -17.42 -29.97
C ASN A 339 1.84 -17.15 -28.81
N GLN A 340 2.24 -16.39 -27.79
CA GLN A 340 1.35 -15.98 -26.72
C GLN A 340 0.13 -15.20 -27.26
N ARG A 341 0.36 -14.23 -28.15
CA ARG A 341 -0.72 -13.46 -28.77
C ARG A 341 -1.63 -14.33 -29.65
N LYS A 342 -1.06 -15.29 -30.38
CA LYS A 342 -1.85 -16.28 -31.13
C LYS A 342 -2.73 -17.12 -30.21
N ILE A 343 -2.21 -17.57 -29.06
CA ILE A 343 -2.98 -18.31 -28.05
C ILE A 343 -4.14 -17.45 -27.51
N ILE A 344 -3.90 -16.17 -27.23
CA ILE A 344 -4.94 -15.23 -26.78
C ILE A 344 -6.06 -15.16 -27.84
N GLU A 345 -5.74 -14.98 -29.11
CA GLU A 345 -6.73 -14.92 -30.18
C GLU A 345 -7.53 -16.24 -30.34
N GLU A 346 -6.84 -17.35 -30.27
CA GLU A 346 -7.45 -18.69 -30.42
C GLU A 346 -8.41 -18.99 -29.26
N VAL A 347 -8.07 -18.61 -28.02
CA VAL A 347 -8.90 -18.89 -26.85
C VAL A 347 -10.04 -17.88 -26.72
N THR A 348 -9.76 -16.60 -26.86
CA THR A 348 -10.77 -15.54 -26.67
C THR A 348 -11.71 -15.39 -27.86
N LYS A 349 -11.35 -15.93 -29.03
CA LYS A 349 -12.05 -15.74 -30.32
C LYS A 349 -12.17 -14.28 -30.74
N ARG A 350 -11.23 -13.44 -30.30
CA ARG A 350 -11.16 -12.02 -30.61
C ARG A 350 -9.70 -11.64 -30.94
N PRO A 351 -9.47 -10.55 -31.70
CA PRO A 351 -8.13 -10.04 -31.94
C PRO A 351 -7.36 -9.82 -30.62
N ALA A 352 -6.08 -10.18 -30.57
CA ALA A 352 -5.27 -10.09 -29.35
C ALA A 352 -5.28 -8.67 -28.71
N LYS A 353 -5.35 -7.63 -29.54
CA LYS A 353 -5.41 -6.22 -29.11
C LYS A 353 -6.65 -5.87 -28.26
N GLU A 354 -7.69 -6.69 -28.27
CA GLU A 354 -8.91 -6.50 -27.46
C GLU A 354 -8.75 -7.08 -26.04
N THR A 355 -7.70 -7.85 -25.81
CA THR A 355 -7.32 -8.34 -24.48
C THR A 355 -6.17 -7.46 -23.99
N PRO A 356 -6.31 -6.70 -22.89
CA PRO A 356 -5.24 -5.87 -22.36
C PRO A 356 -4.00 -6.71 -22.04
N GLN A 357 -2.83 -6.25 -22.47
CA GLN A 357 -1.57 -6.95 -22.29
C GLN A 357 -0.50 -6.00 -21.77
N VAL A 358 0.43 -6.53 -20.97
CA VAL A 358 1.57 -5.79 -20.45
C VAL A 358 2.87 -6.56 -20.69
N TRP A 359 3.92 -5.86 -21.07
CA TRP A 359 5.28 -6.37 -21.13
C TRP A 359 6.19 -5.60 -20.18
N ALA A 360 6.70 -6.30 -19.17
CA ALA A 360 7.55 -5.71 -18.14
C ALA A 360 9.01 -5.66 -18.60
N LEU A 361 9.57 -4.46 -18.61
CA LEU A 361 10.98 -4.17 -18.94
C LEU A 361 11.85 -4.25 -17.68
N TYR A 362 11.79 -5.38 -16.98
CA TYR A 362 12.47 -5.60 -15.71
C TYR A 362 13.85 -6.25 -15.91
N LYS A 363 14.86 -5.72 -15.23
CA LYS A 363 16.25 -6.23 -15.31
C LYS A 363 16.74 -6.37 -16.76
N GLU A 364 17.18 -7.58 -17.14
CA GLU A 364 17.70 -7.86 -18.48
C GLU A 364 16.68 -7.66 -19.61
N VAL A 365 15.39 -7.66 -19.33
CA VAL A 365 14.35 -7.43 -20.35
C VAL A 365 14.42 -6.01 -20.90
N LEU A 366 14.85 -5.03 -20.11
CA LEU A 366 15.12 -3.67 -20.58
C LEU A 366 16.23 -3.67 -21.65
N ASP A 367 17.27 -4.51 -21.50
CA ASP A 367 18.33 -4.65 -22.51
C ASP A 367 17.80 -5.20 -23.84
N TYR A 368 16.80 -6.09 -23.81
CA TYR A 368 16.12 -6.57 -25.04
C TYR A 368 15.45 -5.41 -25.78
N TYR A 369 14.74 -4.56 -25.05
CA TYR A 369 14.08 -3.38 -25.61
C TYR A 369 15.11 -2.39 -26.20
N ASP A 370 16.16 -2.07 -25.46
CA ASP A 370 17.21 -1.13 -25.87
C ASP A 370 18.02 -1.67 -27.05
N LYS A 371 18.17 -2.99 -27.20
CA LYS A 371 18.76 -3.66 -28.38
C LYS A 371 17.80 -3.81 -29.57
N GLY A 372 16.63 -3.19 -29.49
CA GLY A 372 15.70 -3.07 -30.63
C GLY A 372 14.53 -4.04 -30.66
N MET A 373 14.36 -4.92 -29.66
CA MET A 373 13.14 -5.72 -29.56
C MET A 373 11.92 -4.82 -29.43
N ARG A 374 10.85 -5.16 -30.13
CA ARG A 374 9.57 -4.45 -30.05
C ARG A 374 8.42 -5.45 -29.92
N VAL A 375 7.38 -5.02 -29.24
CA VAL A 375 6.09 -5.71 -29.14
C VAL A 375 5.05 -4.91 -29.93
N PRO A 376 3.88 -5.48 -30.25
CA PRO A 376 2.79 -4.75 -30.91
C PRO A 376 2.37 -3.48 -30.16
N ASP A 377 1.88 -2.50 -30.90
CA ASP A 377 1.60 -1.15 -30.42
C ASP A 377 0.50 -1.07 -29.34
N ASP A 378 -0.34 -2.08 -29.23
CA ASP A 378 -1.42 -2.17 -28.26
C ASP A 378 -0.97 -2.66 -26.87
N VAL A 379 0.27 -3.14 -26.74
CA VAL A 379 0.82 -3.68 -25.49
C VAL A 379 1.29 -2.54 -24.57
N ILE A 380 0.91 -2.60 -23.29
CA ILE A 380 1.40 -1.68 -22.27
C ILE A 380 2.88 -1.96 -22.01
N MET A 381 3.73 -0.94 -22.10
CA MET A 381 5.15 -1.01 -21.79
C MET A 381 5.37 -0.66 -20.31
N LEU A 382 5.83 -1.61 -19.49
CA LEU A 382 5.99 -1.42 -18.05
C LEU A 382 7.46 -1.23 -17.70
N LEU A 383 7.84 -0.01 -17.36
CA LEU A 383 9.17 0.33 -16.82
C LEU A 383 9.26 -0.04 -15.34
N CYS A 384 10.48 -0.17 -14.84
CA CYS A 384 10.77 -0.49 -13.46
C CYS A 384 11.77 0.52 -12.87
N ASP A 385 11.74 0.67 -11.55
CA ASP A 385 12.79 1.34 -10.80
C ASP A 385 14.03 0.42 -10.63
N ASP A 386 15.01 0.87 -9.85
CA ASP A 386 16.22 0.11 -9.52
C ASP A 386 16.04 -0.90 -8.37
N ASN A 387 14.81 -1.22 -7.97
CA ASN A 387 14.39 -1.98 -6.79
C ASN A 387 14.56 -1.24 -5.44
N TRP A 388 15.00 0.01 -5.47
CA TRP A 388 15.26 0.83 -4.29
C TRP A 388 14.55 2.18 -4.34
N GLY A 389 13.55 2.30 -5.20
CA GLY A 389 12.72 3.49 -5.33
C GLY A 389 13.33 4.59 -6.20
N ASN A 390 14.33 4.29 -7.06
CA ASN A 390 14.88 5.26 -7.99
C ASN A 390 14.52 4.86 -9.43
N VAL A 391 13.86 5.76 -10.15
CA VAL A 391 13.46 5.56 -11.54
C VAL A 391 14.67 5.70 -12.46
N CYS A 392 15.07 4.62 -13.11
CA CYS A 392 16.29 4.56 -13.94
C CYS A 392 16.06 4.96 -15.39
N ARG A 393 14.85 4.78 -15.91
CA ARG A 393 14.51 5.04 -17.30
C ARG A 393 13.09 5.55 -17.46
N LEU A 394 12.94 6.51 -18.35
CA LEU A 394 11.64 7.07 -18.74
C LEU A 394 11.57 7.13 -20.27
N PRO A 395 10.35 7.13 -20.86
CA PRO A 395 10.20 7.18 -22.30
C PRO A 395 10.62 8.55 -22.84
N ASN A 396 11.39 8.55 -23.92
CA ASN A 396 11.72 9.77 -24.65
C ASN A 396 10.50 10.28 -25.45
N ALA A 397 10.62 11.47 -26.09
CA ALA A 397 9.53 12.12 -26.80
C ALA A 397 8.91 11.28 -27.94
N LYS A 398 9.70 10.39 -28.57
CA LYS A 398 9.19 9.44 -29.59
C LYS A 398 8.47 8.27 -28.95
N GLU A 399 9.06 7.70 -27.92
CA GLU A 399 8.51 6.55 -27.19
C GLU A 399 7.19 6.86 -26.49
N ARG A 400 7.00 8.09 -25.99
CA ARG A 400 5.72 8.55 -25.38
C ARG A 400 4.52 8.42 -26.32
N LYS A 401 4.74 8.33 -27.64
CA LYS A 401 3.68 8.15 -28.64
C LYS A 401 3.22 6.70 -28.81
N HIS A 402 3.78 5.77 -28.04
CA HIS A 402 3.39 4.35 -28.08
C HIS A 402 1.91 4.21 -27.67
N PRO A 403 1.03 3.68 -28.57
CA PRO A 403 -0.42 3.70 -28.33
C PRO A 403 -0.88 2.88 -27.12
N GLY A 404 -0.20 1.76 -26.82
CA GLY A 404 -0.48 0.93 -25.64
C GLY A 404 -0.20 1.64 -24.31
N GLY A 405 0.57 2.72 -24.35
CA GLY A 405 0.94 3.51 -23.18
C GLY A 405 2.07 2.90 -22.36
N TRP A 406 2.47 3.66 -21.33
CA TRP A 406 3.58 3.32 -20.45
C TRP A 406 3.12 3.16 -19.02
N GLY A 407 3.72 2.20 -18.31
CA GLY A 407 3.52 1.96 -16.90
C GLY A 407 4.82 1.98 -16.12
N MET A 408 4.67 1.99 -14.77
CA MET A 408 5.76 1.94 -13.81
C MET A 408 5.50 0.87 -12.76
N TYR A 409 6.47 -0.01 -12.56
CA TYR A 409 6.57 -0.95 -11.45
C TYR A 409 7.58 -0.40 -10.46
N TYR A 410 7.10 0.04 -9.30
CA TYR A 410 7.85 0.76 -8.27
C TYR A 410 7.95 -0.07 -6.98
N HIS A 411 9.10 -0.03 -6.29
CA HIS A 411 9.36 -0.85 -5.11
C HIS A 411 9.39 -0.02 -3.82
N VAL A 412 8.67 -0.50 -2.81
CA VAL A 412 8.86 -0.14 -1.39
C VAL A 412 9.25 -1.36 -0.55
N ASP A 413 9.24 -2.52 -1.16
CA ASP A 413 9.75 -3.80 -0.68
C ASP A 413 10.62 -4.44 -1.77
N TYR A 414 11.66 -5.17 -1.38
CA TYR A 414 12.55 -5.83 -2.33
C TYR A 414 13.04 -7.19 -1.82
N VAL A 415 12.99 -8.20 -2.68
CA VAL A 415 13.57 -9.51 -2.48
C VAL A 415 14.73 -9.71 -3.47
N GLY A 416 15.95 -9.79 -2.96
CA GLY A 416 17.12 -10.00 -3.82
C GLY A 416 18.45 -9.54 -3.22
N ALA A 417 19.50 -9.64 -4.05
CA ALA A 417 20.84 -9.20 -3.70
C ALA A 417 20.93 -7.66 -3.62
N PRO A 418 21.79 -7.08 -2.75
CA PRO A 418 22.66 -7.75 -1.79
C PRO A 418 21.95 -8.21 -0.51
N ARG A 419 20.82 -7.62 -0.16
CA ARG A 419 19.95 -7.91 0.99
C ARG A 419 18.50 -7.68 0.62
N ASN A 420 17.60 -8.36 1.30
CA ASN A 420 16.19 -8.06 1.24
C ASN A 420 15.90 -6.73 1.95
N SER A 421 14.81 -6.06 1.55
CA SER A 421 14.19 -4.94 2.24
C SER A 421 12.70 -5.26 2.41
N LYS A 422 12.37 -6.04 3.43
CA LYS A 422 11.05 -6.65 3.67
C LYS A 422 10.48 -6.35 5.05
N TRP A 423 11.29 -5.82 5.96
CA TRP A 423 10.93 -5.75 7.38
C TRP A 423 10.15 -4.48 7.73
N LEU A 424 10.71 -3.31 7.45
CA LEU A 424 10.10 -2.02 7.75
C LEU A 424 10.06 -1.11 6.53
N ASN A 425 9.18 -0.10 6.56
CA ASN A 425 9.18 0.96 5.57
C ASN A 425 10.50 1.77 5.66
N VAL A 426 11.22 1.82 4.53
CA VAL A 426 12.49 2.54 4.36
C VAL A 426 12.41 3.60 3.27
N THR A 427 11.21 3.97 2.83
CA THR A 427 10.99 4.87 1.70
C THR A 427 10.73 6.30 2.20
N PRO A 428 11.66 7.26 1.95
CA PRO A 428 11.43 8.66 2.26
C PRO A 428 10.27 9.24 1.43
N ILE A 429 9.39 9.97 2.08
CA ILE A 429 8.20 10.58 1.45
C ILE A 429 8.58 11.43 0.25
N GLN A 430 9.62 12.27 0.41
CA GLN A 430 10.08 13.20 -0.62
C GLN A 430 10.63 12.46 -1.85
N ASN A 431 11.39 11.38 -1.63
CA ASN A 431 11.93 10.59 -2.73
C ASN A 431 10.83 9.91 -3.53
N MET A 432 9.89 9.28 -2.84
CA MET A 432 8.76 8.60 -3.50
C MET A 432 7.92 9.60 -4.32
N TRP A 433 7.60 10.76 -3.74
CA TRP A 433 6.88 11.82 -4.44
C TRP A 433 7.65 12.29 -5.68
N GLU A 434 8.94 12.62 -5.55
CA GLU A 434 9.76 13.12 -6.66
C GLU A 434 9.80 12.10 -7.82
N GLN A 435 10.06 10.84 -7.52
CA GLN A 435 10.19 9.78 -8.52
C GLN A 435 8.87 9.50 -9.24
N LEU A 436 7.76 9.49 -8.51
CA LEU A 436 6.43 9.28 -9.10
C LEU A 436 5.95 10.50 -9.87
N GLN A 437 6.23 11.73 -9.41
CA GLN A 437 5.92 12.95 -10.13
C GLN A 437 6.70 13.01 -11.45
N LEU A 438 7.99 12.71 -11.41
CA LEU A 438 8.83 12.60 -12.60
C LEU A 438 8.28 11.56 -13.59
N THR A 439 7.88 10.41 -13.08
CA THR A 439 7.25 9.34 -13.86
C THR A 439 6.02 9.83 -14.61
N TYR A 440 5.12 10.51 -13.92
CA TYR A 440 3.92 11.09 -14.51
C TYR A 440 4.23 12.19 -15.54
N ASP A 441 5.14 13.10 -15.24
CA ASP A 441 5.52 14.22 -16.12
C ASP A 441 6.12 13.74 -17.45
N TYR A 442 6.67 12.52 -17.47
CA TYR A 442 7.16 11.87 -18.68
C TYR A 442 6.10 11.00 -19.40
N GLY A 443 4.83 11.10 -19.03
CA GLY A 443 3.71 10.44 -19.73
C GLY A 443 3.59 8.95 -19.42
N VAL A 444 4.08 8.51 -18.27
CA VAL A 444 3.92 7.14 -17.77
C VAL A 444 2.66 7.11 -16.90
N GLU A 445 1.50 6.93 -17.53
CA GLU A 445 0.18 7.12 -16.91
C GLU A 445 -0.79 5.96 -17.19
N LYS A 446 -0.29 4.87 -17.80
CA LYS A 446 -1.20 3.76 -18.18
C LYS A 446 -1.40 2.75 -17.06
N LEU A 447 -0.32 2.36 -16.37
CA LEU A 447 -0.35 1.33 -15.34
C LEU A 447 0.72 1.64 -14.28
N TRP A 448 0.31 1.84 -13.03
CA TRP A 448 1.22 1.95 -11.89
C TRP A 448 1.02 0.79 -10.92
N ILE A 449 2.11 0.09 -10.59
CA ILE A 449 2.11 -1.05 -9.68
C ILE A 449 3.15 -0.80 -8.58
N LEU A 450 2.70 -0.86 -7.32
CA LEU A 450 3.57 -0.75 -6.16
C LEU A 450 3.89 -2.14 -5.59
N ASN A 451 5.15 -2.53 -5.60
CA ASN A 451 5.60 -3.71 -4.87
C ASN A 451 5.62 -3.40 -3.36
N VAL A 452 4.80 -4.11 -2.60
CA VAL A 452 4.60 -3.87 -1.16
C VAL A 452 4.98 -5.06 -0.28
N GLY A 453 5.40 -6.18 -0.86
CA GLY A 453 5.64 -7.40 -0.10
C GLY A 453 4.38 -7.88 0.61
N ASP A 454 4.33 -7.69 1.91
CA ASP A 454 3.29 -8.23 2.81
C ASP A 454 2.12 -7.27 3.13
N LEU A 455 2.03 -6.09 2.57
CA LEU A 455 1.16 -4.94 2.93
C LEU A 455 1.64 -4.17 4.18
N LYS A 456 2.12 -4.83 5.20
CA LYS A 456 2.54 -4.22 6.46
C LYS A 456 4.08 -4.29 6.60
N PRO A 457 4.71 -3.20 7.02
CA PRO A 457 4.12 -1.90 7.45
C PRO A 457 4.15 -0.82 6.35
N MET A 458 3.62 -1.12 5.16
CA MET A 458 3.66 -0.24 3.98
C MET A 458 2.39 0.62 3.82
N GLU A 459 1.59 0.80 4.86
CA GLU A 459 0.30 1.48 4.82
C GLU A 459 0.41 2.91 4.29
N TYR A 460 1.37 3.69 4.78
CA TYR A 460 1.54 5.07 4.32
C TYR A 460 2.09 5.14 2.89
N PRO A 461 3.16 4.42 2.50
CA PRO A 461 3.60 4.39 1.11
C PRO A 461 2.50 3.95 0.12
N ILE A 462 1.67 2.98 0.48
CA ILE A 462 0.53 2.55 -0.35
C ILE A 462 -0.46 3.71 -0.54
N THR A 463 -0.81 4.41 0.54
CA THR A 463 -1.73 5.56 0.48
C THR A 463 -1.18 6.66 -0.41
N LEU A 464 0.08 7.07 -0.21
CA LEU A 464 0.72 8.10 -1.03
C LEU A 464 0.77 7.70 -2.51
N PHE A 465 1.12 6.44 -2.80
CA PHE A 465 1.16 5.93 -4.17
C PHE A 465 -0.19 6.00 -4.87
N MET A 466 -1.25 5.54 -4.19
CA MET A 466 -2.61 5.53 -4.74
C MET A 466 -3.14 6.94 -4.96
N ASP A 467 -2.93 7.84 -4.01
CA ASP A 467 -3.36 9.24 -4.13
C ASP A 467 -2.60 9.98 -5.23
N MET A 468 -1.31 9.71 -5.39
CA MET A 468 -0.54 10.24 -6.52
C MET A 468 -1.00 9.64 -7.86
N ALA A 469 -1.30 8.36 -7.92
CA ALA A 469 -1.84 7.74 -9.15
C ALA A 469 -3.24 8.27 -9.50
N TRP A 470 -4.02 8.65 -8.48
CA TRP A 470 -5.32 9.30 -8.67
C TRP A 470 -5.19 10.72 -9.21
N ASN A 471 -4.41 11.57 -8.55
CA ASN A 471 -4.22 12.96 -8.97
C ASN A 471 -2.83 13.52 -8.59
N PRO A 472 -1.77 13.26 -9.36
CA PRO A 472 -0.41 13.73 -9.06
C PRO A 472 -0.30 15.27 -9.09
N LYS A 473 -1.18 15.97 -9.81
CA LYS A 473 -1.16 17.43 -9.92
C LYS A 473 -1.52 18.17 -8.63
N GLN A 474 -2.05 17.47 -7.64
CA GLN A 474 -2.31 18.05 -6.32
C GLN A 474 -1.03 18.26 -5.50
N PHE A 475 0.04 17.53 -5.83
CA PHE A 475 1.28 17.51 -5.06
C PHE A 475 2.30 18.50 -5.61
N ASN A 476 2.98 19.21 -4.71
CA ASN A 476 4.11 20.06 -5.02
C ASN A 476 5.01 20.26 -3.79
N VAL A 477 6.17 20.87 -3.97
CA VAL A 477 7.16 21.08 -2.89
C VAL A 477 6.58 21.80 -1.66
N SER A 478 5.67 22.75 -1.88
CA SER A 478 5.14 23.59 -0.79
C SER A 478 4.06 22.90 0.05
N ASN A 479 3.39 21.90 -0.50
CA ASN A 479 2.26 21.24 0.16
C ASN A 479 2.45 19.74 0.43
N LEU A 480 3.60 19.17 0.07
CA LEU A 480 3.83 17.73 0.18
C LEU A 480 3.55 17.16 1.59
N LEU A 481 3.92 17.88 2.64
CA LEU A 481 3.72 17.43 4.02
C LEU A 481 2.27 17.55 4.52
N GLU A 482 1.38 18.21 3.79
CA GLU A 482 -0.05 18.20 4.09
C GLU A 482 -0.66 16.80 3.88
N HIS A 483 -0.10 16.01 2.97
CA HIS A 483 -0.57 14.65 2.73
C HIS A 483 -0.35 13.72 3.95
N PRO A 484 0.87 13.53 4.48
CA PRO A 484 1.07 12.72 5.68
C PRO A 484 0.40 13.33 6.92
N ARG A 485 0.22 14.66 6.97
CA ARG A 485 -0.54 15.30 8.05
C ARG A 485 -2.01 14.84 8.03
N ARG A 486 -2.66 14.86 6.87
CA ARG A 486 -4.05 14.40 6.71
C ARG A 486 -4.18 12.90 6.98
N PHE A 487 -3.23 12.10 6.48
CA PHE A 487 -3.17 10.68 6.83
C PHE A 487 -3.16 10.50 8.35
N CYS A 488 -2.28 11.20 9.08
CA CYS A 488 -2.21 11.10 10.53
C CYS A 488 -3.48 11.62 11.23
N ALA A 489 -4.09 12.71 10.74
CA ALA A 489 -5.36 13.21 11.26
C ALA A 489 -6.48 12.17 11.16
N GLN A 490 -6.56 11.49 10.01
CA GLN A 490 -7.54 10.43 9.77
C GLN A 490 -7.33 9.22 10.68
N GLN A 491 -6.06 8.83 10.94
CA GLN A 491 -5.75 7.64 11.73
C GLN A 491 -5.76 7.87 13.24
N PHE A 492 -5.42 9.09 13.71
CA PHE A 492 -5.17 9.35 15.13
C PHE A 492 -5.94 10.54 15.72
N GLY A 493 -6.69 11.26 14.90
CA GLY A 493 -7.38 12.50 15.28
C GLY A 493 -6.61 13.77 14.93
N GLU A 494 -7.34 14.85 14.70
CA GLU A 494 -6.79 16.14 14.23
C GLU A 494 -5.78 16.76 15.22
N ASP A 495 -6.02 16.60 16.51
CA ASP A 495 -5.16 17.11 17.59
C ASP A 495 -3.80 16.41 17.67
N GLN A 496 -3.65 15.26 17.04
CA GLN A 496 -2.40 14.48 17.01
C GLN A 496 -1.64 14.58 15.68
N ALA A 497 -2.26 15.16 14.65
CA ALA A 497 -1.83 15.07 13.28
C ALA A 497 -0.43 15.63 13.03
N ASP A 498 -0.13 16.83 13.54
CA ASP A 498 1.14 17.53 13.26
C ASP A 498 2.36 16.78 13.83
N GLU A 499 2.26 16.32 15.07
CA GLU A 499 3.36 15.57 15.70
C GLU A 499 3.51 14.17 15.09
N ALA A 500 2.40 13.47 14.83
CA ALA A 500 2.45 12.16 14.18
C ALA A 500 3.02 12.26 12.76
N MET A 501 2.65 13.27 11.98
CA MET A 501 3.21 13.56 10.66
C MET A 501 4.71 13.81 10.74
N ARG A 502 5.15 14.63 11.70
CA ARG A 502 6.57 14.94 11.90
C ARG A 502 7.38 13.67 12.19
N ILE A 503 6.86 12.80 13.07
CA ILE A 503 7.51 11.53 13.41
C ILE A 503 7.52 10.58 12.22
N LEU A 504 6.39 10.44 11.50
CA LEU A 504 6.28 9.63 10.29
C LEU A 504 7.30 10.06 9.21
N ASN A 505 7.39 11.37 8.96
CA ASN A 505 8.36 11.92 8.00
C ASN A 505 9.81 11.68 8.44
N LEU A 506 10.11 11.84 9.71
CA LEU A 506 11.47 11.62 10.22
C LEU A 506 11.88 10.15 10.21
N TYR A 507 11.00 9.24 10.65
CA TYR A 507 11.38 7.83 10.67
C TYR A 507 11.56 7.28 9.24
N SER A 508 10.70 7.64 8.30
CA SER A 508 10.86 7.23 6.90
C SER A 508 12.15 7.76 6.28
N LYS A 509 12.52 9.01 6.60
CA LYS A 509 13.77 9.62 6.19
C LYS A 509 14.99 8.94 6.82
N TYR A 510 14.93 8.62 8.10
CA TYR A 510 16.03 7.97 8.82
C TYR A 510 16.22 6.52 8.35
N ASN A 511 15.12 5.76 8.20
CA ASN A 511 15.14 4.41 7.68
C ASN A 511 15.67 4.33 6.22
N GLY A 512 15.43 5.38 5.43
CA GLY A 512 15.95 5.49 4.06
C GLY A 512 17.47 5.70 3.96
N ARG A 513 18.19 5.92 5.09
CA ARG A 513 19.65 5.97 5.09
C ARG A 513 20.25 4.60 4.80
N VAL A 514 19.80 3.58 5.51
CA VAL A 514 20.20 2.18 5.35
C VAL A 514 19.04 1.30 5.81
N THR A 515 18.67 0.30 5.02
CA THR A 515 17.64 -0.67 5.43
C THR A 515 18.10 -1.47 6.65
N GLY A 516 17.20 -1.85 7.52
CA GLY A 516 17.52 -2.58 8.74
C GLY A 516 18.34 -3.85 8.49
N GLU A 517 18.00 -4.58 7.43
CA GLU A 517 18.66 -5.83 7.02
C GLU A 517 20.11 -5.63 6.52
N MET A 518 20.49 -4.39 6.18
CA MET A 518 21.83 -4.04 5.74
C MET A 518 22.72 -3.43 6.82
N LEU A 519 22.15 -3.16 8.01
CA LEU A 519 22.91 -2.60 9.12
C LEU A 519 23.92 -3.61 9.68
N ASP A 520 25.10 -3.10 9.99
CA ASP A 520 26.11 -3.78 10.79
C ASP A 520 26.94 -2.78 11.59
N ARG A 521 27.83 -3.25 12.45
CA ARG A 521 28.71 -2.40 13.27
C ARG A 521 29.63 -1.46 12.48
N ASN A 522 29.85 -1.69 11.18
CA ASN A 522 30.70 -0.88 10.32
C ASN A 522 29.91 0.09 9.42
N THR A 523 28.59 0.11 9.50
CA THR A 523 27.74 0.94 8.64
C THR A 523 28.07 2.43 8.77
N TYR A 524 28.37 2.90 9.96
CA TYR A 524 28.77 4.29 10.20
C TYR A 524 30.12 4.36 10.89
N ASN A 525 30.77 5.51 10.76
CA ASN A 525 32.09 5.73 11.32
C ASN A 525 32.01 6.01 12.84
N LEU A 526 32.64 5.12 13.63
CA LEU A 526 32.69 5.24 15.09
C LEU A 526 33.62 6.35 15.56
N GLU A 527 34.77 6.54 14.87
CA GLU A 527 35.82 7.48 15.29
C GLU A 527 35.43 8.95 15.06
N THR A 528 34.62 9.23 14.04
CA THR A 528 34.08 10.58 13.78
C THR A 528 32.89 10.92 14.66
N GLY A 529 32.34 9.94 15.39
CA GLY A 529 31.13 10.09 16.18
C GLY A 529 29.82 9.94 15.39
N GLU A 530 29.90 9.57 14.10
CA GLU A 530 28.72 9.41 13.24
C GLU A 530 27.75 8.35 13.79
N TRP A 531 28.28 7.17 14.21
CA TRP A 531 27.46 6.14 14.86
C TRP A 531 26.67 6.66 16.05
N LYS A 532 27.35 7.43 16.91
CA LYS A 532 26.70 8.02 18.08
C LYS A 532 25.61 8.98 17.67
N GLN A 533 25.87 9.86 16.72
CA GLN A 533 24.91 10.86 16.25
C GLN A 533 23.64 10.20 15.72
N VAL A 534 23.76 9.22 14.81
CA VAL A 534 22.59 8.56 14.21
C VAL A 534 21.80 7.74 15.23
N SER A 535 22.49 7.11 16.19
CA SER A 535 21.84 6.39 17.29
C SER A 535 21.08 7.36 18.20
N ASP A 536 21.67 8.49 18.57
CA ASP A 536 21.02 9.51 19.39
C ASP A 536 19.79 10.12 18.71
N GLU A 537 19.81 10.33 17.40
CA GLU A 537 18.66 10.81 16.62
C GLU A 537 17.47 9.84 16.72
N TYR A 538 17.72 8.52 16.61
CA TYR A 538 16.67 7.51 16.77
C TYR A 538 16.16 7.40 18.21
N LEU A 539 17.02 7.46 19.21
CA LEU A 539 16.60 7.44 20.62
C LEU A 539 15.72 8.65 20.95
N LYS A 540 16.07 9.82 20.41
CA LYS A 540 15.24 11.02 20.56
C LYS A 540 13.87 10.83 19.90
N LEU A 541 13.85 10.33 18.67
CA LEU A 541 12.60 10.10 17.92
C LEU A 541 11.72 9.06 18.64
N GLU A 542 12.31 8.01 19.19
CA GLU A 542 11.59 7.01 19.97
C GLU A 542 10.95 7.63 21.24
N ALA A 543 11.70 8.46 21.95
CA ALA A 543 11.17 9.15 23.13
C ALA A 543 9.99 10.08 22.78
N GLU A 544 10.04 10.73 21.62
CA GLU A 544 8.97 11.59 21.11
C GLU A 544 7.73 10.76 20.72
N ALA A 545 7.90 9.66 19.99
CA ALA A 545 6.81 8.74 19.62
C ALA A 545 6.15 8.12 20.85
N LEU A 546 6.93 7.73 21.86
CA LEU A 546 6.41 7.21 23.13
C LEU A 546 5.60 8.25 23.91
N ARG A 547 6.06 9.51 23.95
CA ARG A 547 5.29 10.59 24.60
C ARG A 547 3.94 10.78 23.94
N GLN A 548 3.91 10.81 22.60
CA GLN A 548 2.66 10.93 21.86
C GLN A 548 1.76 9.72 22.12
N TYR A 549 2.28 8.50 22.04
CA TYR A 549 1.52 7.28 22.33
C TYR A 549 0.85 7.29 23.72
N ILE A 550 1.55 7.79 24.73
CA ILE A 550 1.00 7.90 26.10
C ILE A 550 -0.18 8.89 26.14
N SER A 551 -0.09 10.00 25.40
CA SER A 551 -1.12 11.03 25.37
C SER A 551 -2.36 10.67 24.54
N LEU A 552 -2.26 9.65 23.68
CA LEU A 552 -3.37 9.21 22.83
C LEU A 552 -4.52 8.63 23.66
N LYS A 553 -5.72 8.87 23.18
CA LYS A 553 -6.91 8.14 23.64
C LYS A 553 -6.73 6.64 23.39
N PRO A 554 -7.26 5.78 24.30
CA PRO A 554 -7.04 4.33 24.22
C PRO A 554 -7.38 3.72 22.85
N GLU A 555 -8.46 4.17 22.24
CA GLU A 555 -8.98 3.65 20.96
C GLU A 555 -8.02 3.84 19.78
N TYR A 556 -7.12 4.84 19.81
CA TYR A 556 -6.15 5.08 18.75
C TYR A 556 -4.80 4.36 18.96
N LYS A 557 -4.59 3.74 20.11
CA LYS A 557 -3.27 3.21 20.50
C LYS A 557 -2.79 2.08 19.61
N ASP A 558 -3.67 1.15 19.24
CA ASP A 558 -3.27 0.03 18.38
C ASP A 558 -2.92 0.50 16.96
N ALA A 559 -3.69 1.43 16.40
CA ALA A 559 -3.38 2.03 15.11
C ALA A 559 -2.05 2.80 15.13
N TYR A 560 -1.85 3.64 16.15
CA TYR A 560 -0.60 4.40 16.31
C TYR A 560 0.61 3.47 16.51
N LYS A 561 0.44 2.41 17.29
CA LYS A 561 1.49 1.42 17.51
C LYS A 561 1.94 0.76 16.22
N GLN A 562 1.00 0.36 15.37
CA GLN A 562 1.31 -0.24 14.08
C GLN A 562 1.99 0.72 13.12
N LEU A 563 1.43 1.93 12.99
CA LEU A 563 1.79 2.87 11.93
C LEU A 563 3.01 3.75 12.28
N ILE A 564 3.26 4.00 13.55
CA ILE A 564 4.29 4.95 14.01
C ILE A 564 5.22 4.33 15.05
N LEU A 565 4.69 3.83 16.19
CA LEU A 565 5.53 3.52 17.35
C LEU A 565 6.43 2.31 17.09
N PHE A 566 5.88 1.20 16.58
CA PHE A 566 6.65 -0.01 16.35
C PHE A 566 7.78 0.20 15.33
N PRO A 567 7.56 0.79 14.14
CA PRO A 567 8.66 1.06 13.21
C PRO A 567 9.77 1.92 13.81
N VAL A 568 9.42 2.93 14.60
CA VAL A 568 10.39 3.80 15.27
C VAL A 568 11.17 3.03 16.34
N GLN A 569 10.48 2.28 17.22
CA GLN A 569 11.11 1.53 18.31
C GLN A 569 12.01 0.41 17.76
N ALA A 570 11.55 -0.33 16.77
CA ALA A 570 12.27 -1.45 16.18
C ALA A 570 13.59 -0.97 15.57
N MET A 571 13.54 0.11 14.78
CA MET A 571 14.72 0.63 14.13
C MET A 571 15.67 1.34 15.13
N ALA A 572 15.13 2.10 16.08
CA ALA A 572 15.93 2.73 17.15
C ALA A 572 16.71 1.67 17.94
N ASN A 573 16.05 0.57 18.29
CA ASN A 573 16.67 -0.56 18.98
C ASN A 573 17.78 -1.23 18.16
N LEU A 574 17.57 -1.36 16.86
CA LEU A 574 18.56 -1.94 15.95
C LEU A 574 19.82 -1.05 15.83
N TYR A 575 19.64 0.27 15.73
CA TYR A 575 20.74 1.24 15.73
C TYR A 575 21.51 1.22 17.04
N GLU A 576 20.82 1.16 18.18
CA GLU A 576 21.45 1.03 19.51
C GLU A 576 22.27 -0.25 19.60
N MET A 577 21.74 -1.38 19.11
CA MET A 577 22.41 -2.69 19.15
C MET A 577 23.72 -2.67 18.35
N TYR A 578 23.71 -2.18 17.11
CA TYR A 578 24.91 -2.17 16.28
C TYR A 578 25.91 -1.10 16.69
N TYR A 579 25.47 0.03 17.21
CA TYR A 579 26.34 0.99 17.88
C TYR A 579 27.03 0.36 19.10
N ALA A 580 26.28 -0.33 19.93
CA ALA A 580 26.83 -1.05 21.08
C ALA A 580 27.85 -2.13 20.65
N GLN A 581 27.58 -2.86 19.58
CA GLN A 581 28.51 -3.83 19.02
C GLN A 581 29.79 -3.16 18.51
N ALA A 582 29.69 -2.02 17.85
CA ALA A 582 30.86 -1.26 17.39
C ALA A 582 31.74 -0.82 18.57
N MET A 583 31.12 -0.30 19.62
CA MET A 583 31.80 0.08 20.87
C MET A 583 32.41 -1.13 21.59
N ASN A 584 31.71 -2.25 21.68
CA ASN A 584 32.21 -3.48 22.26
C ASN A 584 33.50 -3.94 21.55
N HIS A 585 33.50 -4.00 20.22
CA HIS A 585 34.64 -4.43 19.42
C HIS A 585 35.84 -3.46 19.56
N LYS A 586 35.59 -2.16 19.61
CA LYS A 586 36.63 -1.14 19.81
C LYS A 586 37.30 -1.32 21.17
N LEU A 587 36.51 -1.30 22.25
CA LEU A 587 36.99 -1.36 23.62
C LEU A 587 37.65 -2.73 23.92
N TYR A 588 37.17 -3.81 23.32
CA TYR A 588 37.81 -5.11 23.45
C TYR A 588 39.22 -5.09 22.85
N LYS A 589 39.41 -4.50 21.64
CA LYS A 589 40.76 -4.33 21.02
C LYS A 589 41.68 -3.47 21.87
N GLU A 590 41.16 -2.50 22.57
CA GLU A 590 41.87 -1.62 23.48
C GLU A 590 42.13 -2.25 24.85
N ASN A 591 41.72 -3.49 25.07
CA ASN A 591 41.74 -4.21 26.36
C ASN A 591 41.06 -3.42 27.48
N ASN A 592 39.99 -2.69 27.16
CA ASN A 592 39.24 -1.87 28.11
C ASN A 592 38.10 -2.71 28.71
N PRO A 593 38.02 -2.84 30.07
CA PRO A 593 36.99 -3.67 30.73
C PRO A 593 35.55 -3.21 30.48
N GLN A 594 35.32 -1.96 30.08
CA GLN A 594 34.02 -1.49 29.65
C GLN A 594 33.47 -2.22 28.42
N ALA A 595 34.31 -2.99 27.66
CA ALA A 595 33.86 -3.84 26.59
C ALA A 595 32.75 -4.79 27.06
N ASN A 596 32.78 -5.28 28.31
CA ASN A 596 31.77 -6.17 28.85
C ASN A 596 30.41 -5.49 29.04
N GLU A 597 30.38 -4.23 29.46
CA GLU A 597 29.14 -3.43 29.58
C GLU A 597 28.48 -3.23 28.20
N TRP A 598 29.30 -3.01 27.17
CA TRP A 598 28.78 -2.87 25.80
C TRP A 598 28.32 -4.21 25.21
N ALA A 599 28.94 -5.33 25.59
CA ALA A 599 28.43 -6.65 25.25
C ALA A 599 27.03 -6.89 25.86
N ASP A 600 26.84 -6.54 27.13
CA ASP A 600 25.54 -6.62 27.80
C ASP A 600 24.46 -5.79 27.09
N LYS A 601 24.81 -4.61 26.57
CA LYS A 601 23.88 -3.76 25.79
C LYS A 601 23.45 -4.41 24.48
N VAL A 602 24.37 -5.07 23.79
CA VAL A 602 24.02 -5.83 22.57
C VAL A 602 23.02 -6.94 22.88
N GLU A 603 23.28 -7.72 23.94
CA GLU A 603 22.38 -8.81 24.36
C GLU A 603 21.00 -8.27 24.80
N GLN A 604 20.97 -7.15 25.54
CA GLN A 604 19.73 -6.50 25.97
C GLN A 604 18.94 -5.97 24.77
N ALA A 605 19.59 -5.33 23.80
CA ALA A 605 18.94 -4.82 22.60
C ALA A 605 18.41 -5.97 21.72
N PHE A 606 19.16 -7.05 21.59
CA PHE A 606 18.70 -8.26 20.88
C PHE A 606 17.47 -8.90 21.54
N ALA A 607 17.46 -9.01 22.88
CA ALA A 607 16.30 -9.48 23.62
C ALA A 607 15.09 -8.53 23.52
N ARG A 608 15.35 -7.23 23.49
CA ARG A 608 14.31 -6.21 23.30
C ARG A 608 13.68 -6.27 21.91
N ASP A 609 14.45 -6.52 20.86
CA ASP A 609 13.97 -6.69 19.50
C ASP A 609 12.91 -7.81 19.44
N LYS A 610 13.25 -8.97 20.02
CA LYS A 610 12.29 -10.07 20.14
C LYS A 610 11.04 -9.66 20.93
N ALA A 611 11.18 -8.93 22.02
CA ALA A 611 10.05 -8.47 22.83
C ALA A 611 9.13 -7.51 22.09
N LEU A 612 9.67 -6.60 21.28
CA LEU A 612 8.90 -5.69 20.43
C LEU A 612 8.12 -6.45 19.36
N SER A 613 8.76 -7.42 18.71
CA SER A 613 8.12 -8.28 17.72
C SER A 613 7.06 -9.18 18.34
N ASP A 614 7.31 -9.77 19.52
CA ASP A 614 6.34 -10.57 20.24
C ASP A 614 5.11 -9.75 20.69
N ASP A 615 5.30 -8.52 21.11
CA ASP A 615 4.19 -7.61 21.46
C ASP A 615 3.33 -7.28 20.24
N TYR A 616 3.96 -6.95 19.10
CA TYR A 616 3.24 -6.72 17.84
C TYR A 616 2.41 -7.94 17.42
N ASN A 617 3.03 -9.12 17.43
CA ASN A 617 2.43 -10.34 16.90
C ASN A 617 1.35 -10.94 17.83
N ASN A 618 1.52 -10.85 19.16
CA ASN A 618 0.74 -11.66 20.08
C ASN A 618 -0.15 -10.85 21.04
N ILE A 619 0.12 -9.54 21.23
CA ILE A 619 -0.58 -8.70 22.22
C ILE A 619 -1.39 -7.59 21.55
N MET A 620 -0.75 -6.83 20.67
CA MET A 620 -1.40 -5.74 19.95
C MET A 620 -2.67 -6.20 19.25
N SER A 621 -3.72 -5.41 19.31
CA SER A 621 -5.03 -5.73 18.69
C SER A 621 -5.57 -7.12 19.07
N GLY A 622 -5.28 -7.58 20.30
CA GLY A 622 -5.70 -8.90 20.78
C GLY A 622 -5.06 -10.08 20.03
N GLY A 623 -3.87 -9.89 19.43
CA GLY A 623 -3.16 -10.90 18.66
C GLY A 623 -3.67 -11.11 17.23
N LYS A 624 -4.48 -10.18 16.69
CA LYS A 624 -4.98 -10.22 15.30
C LYS A 624 -3.85 -10.38 14.28
N TRP A 625 -2.69 -9.77 14.54
CA TRP A 625 -1.55 -9.73 13.61
C TRP A 625 -0.50 -10.81 13.87
N LYS A 626 -0.90 -11.92 14.49
CA LYS A 626 0.00 -13.01 14.81
C LYS A 626 0.81 -13.47 13.59
N ASN A 627 2.12 -13.48 13.73
CA ASN A 627 3.13 -13.76 12.70
C ASN A 627 3.35 -12.68 11.64
N MET A 628 2.66 -11.52 11.69
CA MET A 628 2.83 -10.49 10.67
C MET A 628 4.20 -9.78 10.77
N MET A 629 4.85 -9.76 11.94
CA MET A 629 6.16 -9.15 12.17
C MET A 629 7.18 -10.20 12.63
N ILE A 630 7.44 -11.20 11.79
CA ILE A 630 8.44 -12.24 12.04
C ILE A 630 9.54 -12.26 10.99
N GLN A 631 9.61 -11.22 10.14
CA GLN A 631 10.67 -11.08 9.15
C GLN A 631 12.02 -11.03 9.84
N LYS A 632 12.94 -11.90 9.40
CA LYS A 632 14.32 -11.85 9.82
C LYS A 632 14.99 -10.55 9.35
N HIS A 633 15.76 -9.92 10.24
CA HIS A 633 16.44 -8.65 9.97
C HIS A 633 17.79 -8.48 10.68
N ILE A 634 18.17 -9.42 11.57
CA ILE A 634 19.46 -9.43 12.26
C ILE A 634 20.28 -10.65 11.85
N GLY A 635 21.56 -10.44 11.52
CA GLY A 635 22.51 -11.51 11.21
C GLY A 635 22.40 -12.03 9.78
N TYR A 636 21.93 -11.22 8.84
CA TYR A 636 22.01 -11.54 7.41
C TYR A 636 23.45 -11.62 6.93
N THR A 637 23.75 -12.64 6.12
CA THR A 637 25.01 -12.78 5.39
C THR A 637 24.79 -12.68 3.89
N SER A 638 23.60 -13.01 3.40
CA SER A 638 23.19 -12.97 2.00
C SER A 638 21.68 -12.75 1.92
N TRP A 639 21.17 -12.26 0.79
CA TRP A 639 19.75 -12.05 0.58
C TRP A 639 18.92 -13.34 0.64
N ASN A 640 19.52 -14.48 0.30
CA ASN A 640 18.86 -15.79 0.29
C ASN A 640 19.19 -16.66 1.50
N ASP A 641 19.56 -16.05 2.60
CA ASP A 641 19.80 -16.79 3.85
C ASP A 641 18.53 -17.49 4.33
N ASN A 642 18.60 -18.82 4.46
CA ASN A 642 17.49 -19.67 4.89
C ASN A 642 17.51 -19.97 6.38
N PHE A 643 18.09 -19.10 7.21
CA PHE A 643 18.12 -19.33 8.64
C PHE A 643 16.76 -18.97 9.30
N PRO A 644 16.36 -19.77 10.31
CA PRO A 644 14.97 -19.70 10.80
C PRO A 644 14.67 -18.51 11.70
N ALA A 645 15.69 -17.83 12.23
CA ALA A 645 15.56 -16.75 13.21
C ALA A 645 16.71 -15.75 13.13
N ASP A 646 16.52 -14.58 13.73
CA ASP A 646 17.57 -13.62 13.95
C ASP A 646 18.71 -14.20 14.78
N THR A 647 19.92 -13.73 14.51
CA THR A 647 21.14 -14.22 15.13
C THR A 647 21.84 -13.10 15.90
N LEU A 648 22.14 -13.35 17.17
CA LEU A 648 22.87 -12.40 18.02
C LEU A 648 24.17 -11.98 17.33
N PRO A 649 24.43 -10.68 17.14
CA PRO A 649 25.69 -10.20 16.59
C PRO A 649 26.87 -10.59 17.47
N LYS A 650 28.03 -10.86 16.83
CA LYS A 650 29.23 -11.29 17.53
C LYS A 650 29.70 -10.25 18.52
N ILE A 651 29.89 -10.64 19.77
CA ILE A 651 30.42 -9.81 20.86
C ILE A 651 31.69 -10.44 21.46
N TYR A 652 32.46 -9.63 22.16
CA TYR A 652 33.65 -10.08 22.86
C TYR A 652 33.58 -9.68 24.34
N ARG A 653 34.17 -10.51 25.21
CA ARG A 653 34.25 -10.25 26.65
C ARG A 653 35.70 -10.40 27.13
N ILE A 654 36.10 -9.51 28.01
CA ILE A 654 37.41 -9.57 28.65
C ILE A 654 37.28 -10.46 29.88
N GLU A 655 38.13 -11.49 29.97
CA GLU A 655 38.29 -12.32 31.15
C GLU A 655 39.06 -11.55 32.21
N ASN A 656 38.65 -11.60 33.47
CA ASN A 656 39.25 -10.87 34.61
C ASN A 656 39.25 -9.31 34.49
N PRO A 657 38.12 -8.68 34.36
CA PRO A 657 38.00 -7.23 34.19
C PRO A 657 38.51 -6.39 35.39
N GLU A 658 38.70 -6.99 36.56
CA GLU A 658 39.18 -6.32 37.78
C GLU A 658 40.63 -5.80 37.71
N LYS A 659 41.42 -6.24 36.71
CA LYS A 659 42.81 -5.84 36.51
C LYS A 659 43.03 -4.65 35.59
N ALA A 660 42.03 -4.07 35.03
CA ALA A 660 42.16 -2.96 34.08
C ALA A 660 41.81 -1.61 34.76
N PRO A 661 42.43 -0.48 34.37
CA PRO A 661 42.16 0.81 34.97
C PRO A 661 40.71 1.28 34.72
N GLU A 662 40.09 1.82 35.74
CA GLU A 662 38.75 2.37 35.70
C GLU A 662 38.72 3.66 34.84
N ILE A 663 38.31 3.56 33.57
CA ILE A 663 38.06 4.72 32.72
C ILE A 663 36.59 5.12 32.91
N ARG A 664 36.34 6.17 33.69
CA ARG A 664 34.98 6.71 33.84
C ARG A 664 34.50 7.36 32.55
N ASN A 665 33.70 6.65 31.77
CA ASN A 665 33.03 7.22 30.63
C ASN A 665 31.69 7.87 31.05
N THR A 666 31.77 9.14 31.44
CA THR A 666 30.64 9.94 31.93
C THR A 666 29.64 10.30 30.80
N VAL A 667 30.01 10.15 29.54
CA VAL A 667 29.20 10.58 28.37
C VAL A 667 27.95 9.73 28.19
N TRP A 668 28.04 8.42 28.43
CA TRP A 668 26.89 7.53 28.23
C TRP A 668 25.77 7.72 29.26
N ARG A 669 26.12 8.00 30.52
CA ARG A 669 25.11 8.24 31.57
C ARG A 669 24.32 9.53 31.34
N ALA A 670 24.90 10.49 30.62
CA ALA A 670 24.22 11.74 30.26
C ALA A 670 23.25 11.60 29.06
N VAL A 671 23.43 10.56 28.23
CA VAL A 671 22.68 10.35 26.97
C VAL A 671 21.62 9.25 27.04
N ALA A 672 21.70 8.33 28.04
CA ALA A 672 20.54 7.49 28.36
C ALA A 672 19.46 8.39 28.99
N PRO A 673 18.50 8.88 28.27
CA PRO A 673 17.68 9.96 28.79
C PRO A 673 16.84 9.42 29.95
N GLU A 674 16.99 10.00 31.13
CA GLU A 674 16.02 9.87 32.24
C GLU A 674 14.55 9.91 31.71
N PRO A 675 14.20 10.74 30.73
CA PRO A 675 12.89 10.69 30.10
C PRO A 675 12.50 9.33 29.51
N LEU A 676 13.41 8.61 28.85
CA LEU A 676 13.08 7.30 28.24
C LEU A 676 12.83 6.25 29.33
N LYS A 677 13.66 6.25 30.40
CA LYS A 677 13.46 5.35 31.53
C LYS A 677 12.14 5.63 32.26
N ARG A 678 11.82 6.88 32.50
CA ARG A 678 10.54 7.30 33.11
C ARG A 678 9.34 6.95 32.26
N VAL A 679 9.45 7.09 30.94
CA VAL A 679 8.39 6.74 30.00
C VAL A 679 8.18 5.22 29.96
N LEU A 680 9.28 4.45 29.93
CA LEU A 680 9.21 2.97 29.95
C LEU A 680 8.68 2.45 31.29
N ASP A 681 9.09 3.03 32.42
CA ASP A 681 8.59 2.64 33.73
C ASP A 681 7.11 3.00 33.91
N ARG A 682 6.66 4.12 33.33
CA ARG A 682 5.26 4.53 33.34
C ARG A 682 4.40 3.62 32.45
N LEU A 683 4.92 3.21 31.29
CA LEU A 683 4.27 2.22 30.42
C LEU A 683 4.11 0.87 31.13
N ARG A 684 5.16 0.39 31.82
CA ARG A 684 5.09 -0.83 32.62
C ARG A 684 4.08 -0.74 33.77
N SER A 685 3.93 0.43 34.39
CA SER A 685 2.93 0.65 35.45
C SER A 685 1.50 0.66 34.90
N LEU A 686 1.28 1.20 33.70
CA LEU A 686 -0.03 1.24 33.03
C LEU A 686 -0.45 -0.12 32.45
N GLN A 687 0.50 -1.02 32.16
CA GLN A 687 0.20 -2.41 31.75
C GLN A 687 -0.16 -3.31 32.92
N LYS A 688 0.12 -2.89 34.16
CA LYS A 688 -0.22 -3.63 35.39
C LYS A 688 -1.49 -3.15 36.08
N ALA A 689 -2.06 -2.05 35.63
CA ALA A 689 -3.35 -1.51 36.05
C ALA A 689 -4.43 -1.78 34.98
#